data_387e6a99eaeea557996188f26bf97d16
#
_entry.id   387e6a99eaeea557996188f26bf97d16
#
_cell.length_a   1.000
_cell.length_b   1.000
_cell.length_c   1.000
_cell.angle_alpha   90.00
_cell.angle_beta   90.00
_cell.angle_gamma   90.00
#
_symmetry.space_group_name_H-M   'P 1'
#
loop_
_entity.id
_entity.type
_entity.pdbx_description
1 polymer ?
#
loop_
_entity_poly.entity_id
_entity_poly.type
_entity_poly.pdbx_seq_one_letter_code
_entity_poly.pdbx_strand_id
1 'polypeptide(L)'
;MKKNSQKRKFGTILLSLAALFAVLFSTAACKTDSDDDELNSVTISPSEATINVNGQTSLFANVDKKGSGTPVYKWTITSGGDYATLKNETSSTCVVTGKNTTASAQSVKVKCTVTFASTTKYAEATVTVSAAKVELESVSIACSAEIGSTANTELTATPAFTIEGVSPTVTYTWTISAGSEYAELSESTTGTVTLTGKNTDTVEHEVTVKVSAAYDGTTKDATTTVKILAAGQVVENKITSVAVSAEKSSIDCDGSTTLTAKAEYSGTPTITYTWTISAGSEYAELSESTTETATLTAKNTTTSEQTVKVKVSASDGTNSVESTCKVTVGAAAAVETGNVIKASDLPDGWAGINGDSSFGGYGASSSNIYTVSDYSSFISALKCGGKSYSNTKKIIYVSNEIDLNGGKTPYDYIKDAGKGGTYSSYEDWQSKFLATCIKNKASTLASDQSAFHNQQKKQSNIMIPSNTTIIGIADNAGFKNGTLYLKGVSNIVLRNLKVWDSLDYFPPWYQNSENNFNADMDCITVEGSTYVWIDHCTLGDTAHVYDTVSTPAGELSWVNYDALCDITKGSNYVTVSNCQFLNDDKVGLVGSTDDGTKYGDTDKLKVTFHHNYYNNVGQRLPRVRFGQVHVYNNNYDNVSSCCVVVGKSAQIYVENNYFSANAGRAFDVKDTKAGVTSVGNKFVTTKDTTATGIDANWIPSSMSGYVYNADSASDVPSLVNATTVGAGVWTVVK
;
A
#
# COMPACT_ATOMS: atom_id res chain seq x y z
N MET A 1 46.48 41.97 29.41
CA MET A 1 45.34 42.08 30.33
C MET A 1 44.50 40.84 30.26
N LYS A 2 44.43 40.12 31.36
CA LYS A 2 43.76 38.80 31.48
C LYS A 2 42.29 39.01 31.58
N LYS A 3 41.49 38.18 30.81
CA LYS A 3 40.09 37.94 31.08
C LYS A 3 39.90 36.46 31.40
N ASN A 4 39.52 36.18 32.64
CA ASN A 4 39.04 34.90 33.12
C ASN A 4 37.65 34.61 32.57
N SER A 5 37.44 33.42 31.99
CA SER A 5 36.14 32.83 31.78
C SER A 5 35.99 31.58 32.64
N GLN A 6 35.10 31.60 33.59
CA GLN A 6 34.74 30.45 34.41
C GLN A 6 33.90 29.48 33.61
N LYS A 7 34.40 28.26 33.42
CA LYS A 7 33.64 27.10 32.96
C LYS A 7 32.93 26.47 34.15
N ARG A 8 31.59 26.48 34.15
CA ARG A 8 30.77 25.61 35.01
C ARG A 8 30.78 24.20 34.44
N LYS A 9 31.31 23.26 35.20
CA LYS A 9 31.21 21.82 34.95
C LYS A 9 29.85 21.33 35.42
N PHE A 10 29.06 20.77 34.55
CA PHE A 10 27.96 19.85 34.91
C PHE A 10 28.53 18.44 34.99
N GLY A 11 28.45 17.84 36.17
CA GLY A 11 28.91 16.49 36.43
C GLY A 11 27.85 15.49 35.98
N THR A 12 28.24 14.64 35.05
CA THR A 12 27.49 13.45 34.67
C THR A 12 27.82 12.33 35.66
N ILE A 13 26.86 11.89 36.45
CA ILE A 13 27.00 10.68 37.26
C ILE A 13 26.62 9.50 36.38
N LEU A 14 27.63 8.78 35.94
CA LEU A 14 27.48 7.48 35.27
C LEU A 14 27.59 6.40 36.34
N LEU A 15 26.50 5.72 36.70
CA LEU A 15 26.56 4.53 37.53
C LEU A 15 26.71 3.31 36.61
N SER A 16 27.95 2.84 36.52
CA SER A 16 28.26 1.56 35.92
C SER A 16 28.09 0.45 36.95
N LEU A 17 27.14 -0.48 36.73
CA LEU A 17 27.10 -1.76 37.43
C LEU A 17 27.46 -2.86 36.42
N ALA A 18 28.75 -3.19 36.36
CA ALA A 18 29.25 -4.38 35.69
C ALA A 18 29.16 -5.56 36.68
N ALA A 19 28.23 -6.46 36.47
CA ALA A 19 28.22 -7.75 37.14
C ALA A 19 28.99 -8.76 36.29
N LEU A 20 30.14 -9.15 36.82
CA LEU A 20 31.06 -10.16 36.30
C LEU A 20 30.45 -11.55 36.52
N PHE A 21 30.10 -12.29 35.47
CA PHE A 21 29.90 -13.71 35.56
C PHE A 21 31.03 -14.43 34.81
N ALA A 22 31.91 -15.06 35.59
CA ALA A 22 32.90 -15.98 35.09
C ALA A 22 32.21 -17.37 34.82
N VAL A 23 32.28 -17.82 33.59
CA VAL A 23 31.89 -19.20 33.24
C VAL A 23 33.15 -20.03 33.09
N LEU A 24 33.32 -21.02 33.99
CA LEU A 24 34.32 -22.07 33.89
C LEU A 24 33.97 -23.01 32.71
N PHE A 25 34.88 -23.14 31.77
CA PHE A 25 34.85 -24.23 30.80
C PHE A 25 35.39 -25.50 31.43
N SER A 26 34.57 -26.53 31.53
CA SER A 26 35.01 -27.90 31.69
C SER A 26 34.72 -28.68 30.41
N THR A 27 35.75 -29.15 29.75
CA THR A 27 35.68 -30.09 28.63
C THR A 27 35.25 -31.46 29.13
N ALA A 28 34.14 -31.97 28.64
CA ALA A 28 33.80 -33.39 28.74
C ALA A 28 33.23 -33.87 27.38
N ALA A 29 33.67 -35.07 27.03
CA ALA A 29 33.56 -35.68 25.73
C ALA A 29 32.14 -36.05 25.30
N CYS A 30 32.00 -36.09 23.99
CA CYS A 30 30.98 -36.66 23.16
C CYS A 30 30.17 -37.83 23.74
N LYS A 31 28.83 -37.61 23.82
CA LYS A 31 27.82 -38.67 23.66
C LYS A 31 26.70 -38.12 22.78
N THR A 32 26.42 -38.85 21.71
CA THR A 32 25.26 -38.66 20.84
C THR A 32 24.00 -39.04 21.61
N ASP A 33 23.27 -38.01 22.07
CA ASP A 33 21.86 -38.14 22.40
C ASP A 33 21.14 -37.03 21.63
N SER A 34 20.05 -37.33 20.99
CA SER A 34 19.14 -36.39 20.32
C SER A 34 18.61 -35.37 21.33
N ASP A 35 19.26 -34.20 21.42
CA ASP A 35 18.75 -33.11 22.22
C ASP A 35 17.51 -32.53 21.51
N ASP A 36 16.32 -32.89 22.01
CA ASP A 36 15.10 -32.26 21.60
C ASP A 36 15.18 -30.76 21.96
N ASP A 37 15.17 -29.91 20.96
CA ASP A 37 15.10 -28.44 21.11
C ASP A 37 13.78 -28.06 21.80
N GLU A 38 13.86 -27.46 22.99
CA GLU A 38 12.68 -27.11 23.80
C GLU A 38 12.72 -25.68 24.30
N LEU A 39 11.59 -24.97 24.19
CA LEU A 39 11.38 -23.65 24.77
C LEU A 39 10.64 -23.78 26.10
N ASN A 40 11.35 -23.59 27.22
CA ASN A 40 10.80 -23.77 28.57
C ASN A 40 9.98 -22.57 29.03
N SER A 41 10.52 -21.35 28.90
CA SER A 41 9.82 -20.14 29.31
C SER A 41 10.35 -18.90 28.61
N VAL A 42 9.50 -17.85 28.60
CA VAL A 42 9.85 -16.48 28.18
C VAL A 42 9.40 -15.54 29.28
N THR A 43 10.26 -14.62 29.69
CA THR A 43 9.93 -13.53 30.60
C THR A 43 10.50 -12.21 30.07
N ILE A 44 9.94 -11.08 30.49
CA ILE A 44 10.43 -9.76 30.10
C ILE A 44 10.98 -9.04 31.35
N SER A 45 12.13 -8.40 31.21
CA SER A 45 12.73 -7.57 32.25
C SER A 45 13.08 -6.19 31.71
N PRO A 46 12.65 -5.10 32.37
CA PRO A 46 11.68 -5.08 33.46
C PRO A 46 10.29 -5.46 32.97
N SER A 47 9.45 -6.05 33.84
CA SER A 47 8.03 -6.35 33.55
C SER A 47 7.13 -5.10 33.67
N GLU A 48 7.62 -4.07 34.39
CA GLU A 48 6.99 -2.76 34.51
C GLU A 48 8.04 -1.66 34.42
N ALA A 49 7.72 -0.57 33.74
CA ALA A 49 8.56 0.60 33.61
C ALA A 49 7.71 1.88 33.52
N THR A 50 8.27 3.01 34.00
CA THR A 50 7.66 4.33 33.77
C THR A 50 8.67 5.20 33.00
N ILE A 51 8.20 5.86 31.95
CA ILE A 51 8.99 6.77 31.11
C ILE A 51 8.26 8.10 30.93
N ASN A 52 9.00 9.16 30.74
CA ASN A 52 8.45 10.47 30.39
C ASN A 52 8.06 10.50 28.89
N VAL A 53 7.31 11.50 28.51
CA VAL A 53 7.10 11.84 27.10
C VAL A 53 8.46 12.02 26.41
N ASN A 54 8.66 11.39 25.23
CA ASN A 54 9.94 11.29 24.52
C ASN A 54 11.06 10.53 25.29
N GLY A 55 10.79 10.02 26.49
CA GLY A 55 11.69 9.14 27.23
C GLY A 55 11.70 7.72 26.64
N GLN A 56 12.73 6.95 26.98
CA GLN A 56 12.92 5.59 26.48
C GLN A 56 13.19 4.60 27.61
N THR A 57 12.76 3.35 27.39
CA THR A 57 13.20 2.19 28.19
C THR A 57 13.49 1.02 27.30
N SER A 58 14.40 0.15 27.74
CA SER A 58 14.69 -1.12 27.05
C SER A 58 14.04 -2.27 27.78
N LEU A 59 13.34 -3.12 27.03
CA LEU A 59 12.77 -4.37 27.52
C LEU A 59 13.59 -5.54 26.98
N PHE A 60 13.97 -6.47 27.85
CA PHE A 60 14.80 -7.62 27.52
C PHE A 60 13.95 -8.90 27.61
N ALA A 61 13.93 -9.69 26.55
CA ALA A 61 13.31 -11.02 26.57
C ALA A 61 14.33 -12.03 27.12
N ASN A 62 14.03 -12.58 28.29
CA ASN A 62 14.80 -13.68 28.88
C ASN A 62 14.13 -14.98 28.46
N VAL A 63 14.90 -15.84 27.78
CA VAL A 63 14.45 -17.09 27.20
C VAL A 63 15.14 -18.25 27.92
N ASP A 64 14.36 -19.11 28.56
CA ASP A 64 14.83 -20.40 29.06
C ASP A 64 14.53 -21.48 28.04
N LYS A 65 15.58 -22.09 27.49
CA LYS A 65 15.49 -23.08 26.42
C LYS A 65 16.56 -24.16 26.57
N LYS A 66 16.27 -25.35 26.05
CA LYS A 66 17.21 -26.45 25.85
C LYS A 66 17.53 -26.53 24.36
N GLY A 67 18.79 -26.82 24.01
CA GLY A 67 19.26 -26.90 22.61
C GLY A 67 20.04 -25.66 22.13
N SER A 68 20.69 -25.81 20.97
CA SER A 68 21.69 -24.85 20.46
C SER A 68 21.12 -23.82 19.44
N GLY A 69 19.87 -23.97 18.99
CA GLY A 69 19.22 -23.07 18.03
C GLY A 69 19.10 -21.63 18.52
N THR A 70 18.89 -20.71 17.61
CA THR A 70 18.67 -19.26 17.90
C THR A 70 17.19 -18.97 17.98
N PRO A 71 16.67 -18.39 19.10
CA PRO A 71 15.29 -17.95 19.18
C PRO A 71 14.97 -16.80 18.22
N VAL A 72 13.77 -16.79 17.69
CA VAL A 72 13.22 -15.71 16.88
C VAL A 72 12.28 -14.88 17.76
N TYR A 73 12.45 -13.55 17.74
CA TYR A 73 11.70 -12.62 18.57
C TYR A 73 10.74 -11.78 17.72
N LYS A 74 9.56 -11.49 18.29
CA LYS A 74 8.62 -10.52 17.74
C LYS A 74 8.00 -9.71 18.86
N TRP A 75 8.26 -8.40 18.88
CA TRP A 75 7.67 -7.48 19.82
C TRP A 75 6.51 -6.72 19.18
N THR A 76 5.44 -6.54 19.93
CA THR A 76 4.22 -5.83 19.49
C THR A 76 3.62 -5.06 20.66
N ILE A 77 2.98 -3.93 20.38
CA ILE A 77 2.11 -3.26 21.35
C ILE A 77 0.72 -3.89 21.25
N THR A 78 0.23 -4.44 22.33
CA THR A 78 -1.11 -5.06 22.42
C THR A 78 -2.19 -4.11 22.96
N SER A 79 -1.78 -3.00 23.59
CA SER A 79 -2.67 -1.95 24.09
C SER A 79 -1.88 -0.65 24.26
N GLY A 80 -2.49 0.50 23.99
CA GLY A 80 -1.89 1.82 24.17
C GLY A 80 -0.91 2.22 23.03
N GLY A 81 -1.11 1.72 21.82
CA GLY A 81 -0.24 2.00 20.67
C GLY A 81 -0.12 3.48 20.30
N ASP A 82 -1.12 4.29 20.65
CA ASP A 82 -1.08 5.75 20.44
C ASP A 82 -0.07 6.47 21.34
N TYR A 83 0.36 5.83 22.43
CA TYR A 83 1.17 6.45 23.47
C TYR A 83 2.63 6.00 23.49
N ALA A 84 3.04 5.06 22.63
CA ALA A 84 4.42 4.64 22.48
C ALA A 84 4.75 4.10 21.10
N THR A 85 6.05 4.04 20.79
CA THR A 85 6.58 3.35 19.60
C THR A 85 7.64 2.35 20.01
N LEU A 86 7.82 1.30 19.19
CA LEU A 86 8.84 0.28 19.37
C LEU A 86 10.00 0.48 18.38
N LYS A 87 11.18 0.01 18.79
CA LYS A 87 12.37 -0.14 17.94
C LYS A 87 13.07 -1.43 18.31
N ASN A 88 13.70 -2.09 17.31
CA ASN A 88 14.33 -3.41 17.44
C ASN A 88 13.33 -4.54 17.73
N GLU A 89 12.22 -4.56 17.03
CA GLU A 89 11.08 -5.46 17.26
C GLU A 89 11.38 -6.94 17.03
N THR A 90 12.47 -7.27 16.35
CA THR A 90 12.91 -8.64 16.07
C THR A 90 14.15 -9.09 16.86
N SER A 91 14.60 -8.28 17.80
CA SER A 91 15.77 -8.58 18.64
C SER A 91 15.37 -9.08 20.02
N SER A 92 16.31 -9.69 20.77
CA SER A 92 16.11 -10.04 22.18
C SER A 92 15.86 -8.82 23.09
N THR A 93 16.14 -7.63 22.59
CA THR A 93 15.94 -6.35 23.29
C THR A 93 15.12 -5.41 22.42
N CYS A 94 14.04 -4.88 22.97
CA CYS A 94 13.17 -3.89 22.33
C CYS A 94 13.28 -2.56 23.07
N VAL A 95 13.31 -1.44 22.35
CA VAL A 95 13.29 -0.09 22.93
C VAL A 95 11.89 0.49 22.76
N VAL A 96 11.28 0.90 23.89
CA VAL A 96 9.99 1.59 23.93
C VAL A 96 10.24 3.08 24.10
N THR A 97 9.68 3.92 23.23
CA THR A 97 9.73 5.38 23.30
C THR A 97 8.34 5.94 23.56
N GLY A 98 8.16 6.75 24.60
CA GLY A 98 6.89 7.38 24.96
C GLY A 98 6.51 8.53 24.01
N LYS A 99 5.23 8.63 23.63
CA LYS A 99 4.68 9.73 22.80
C LYS A 99 3.32 10.24 23.32
N ASN A 100 3.07 10.14 24.63
CA ASN A 100 1.81 10.58 25.22
C ASN A 100 1.62 12.09 25.06
N THR A 101 0.52 12.50 24.45
CA THR A 101 0.12 13.91 24.26
C THR A 101 -1.02 14.33 25.19
N THR A 102 -1.48 13.46 26.09
CA THR A 102 -2.61 13.72 26.99
C THR A 102 -2.13 14.23 28.36
N ALA A 103 -3.01 14.91 29.08
CA ALA A 103 -2.74 15.43 30.42
C ALA A 103 -2.77 14.36 31.53
N SER A 104 -2.93 13.09 31.18
CA SER A 104 -2.89 11.96 32.11
C SER A 104 -1.85 10.91 31.68
N ALA A 105 -1.28 10.21 32.66
CA ALA A 105 -0.39 9.10 32.37
C ALA A 105 -1.14 7.96 31.67
N GLN A 106 -0.48 7.34 30.68
CA GLN A 106 -1.07 6.29 29.85
C GLN A 106 -0.32 4.97 30.00
N SER A 107 -1.04 3.88 29.98
CA SER A 107 -0.48 2.53 30.11
C SER A 107 -0.37 1.87 28.73
N VAL A 108 0.82 1.35 28.42
CA VAL A 108 1.14 0.64 27.17
C VAL A 108 1.51 -0.78 27.51
N LYS A 109 0.83 -1.77 26.90
CA LYS A 109 1.19 -3.18 27.02
C LYS A 109 2.04 -3.61 25.84
N VAL A 110 3.20 -4.16 26.12
CA VAL A 110 4.17 -4.65 25.14
C VAL A 110 4.34 -6.15 25.30
N LYS A 111 4.12 -6.89 24.23
CA LYS A 111 4.23 -8.35 24.18
C LYS A 111 5.44 -8.75 23.36
N CYS A 112 6.26 -9.65 23.91
CA CYS A 112 7.30 -10.36 23.18
C CYS A 112 6.85 -11.79 22.92
N THR A 113 6.75 -12.17 21.66
CA THR A 113 6.54 -13.54 21.21
C THR A 113 7.88 -14.11 20.80
N VAL A 114 8.24 -15.27 21.32
CA VAL A 114 9.49 -15.97 21.03
C VAL A 114 9.17 -17.33 20.45
N THR A 115 9.73 -17.62 19.28
CA THR A 115 9.65 -18.92 18.62
C THR A 115 11.02 -19.59 18.65
N PHE A 116 11.08 -20.82 19.10
CA PHE A 116 12.28 -21.66 19.14
C PHE A 116 11.89 -23.09 18.79
N ALA A 117 12.55 -23.63 17.77
CA ALA A 117 12.14 -24.89 17.14
C ALA A 117 10.65 -24.81 16.71
N SER A 118 9.83 -25.76 17.11
CA SER A 118 8.38 -25.79 16.80
C SER A 118 7.51 -25.15 17.89
N THR A 119 8.12 -24.57 18.95
CA THR A 119 7.38 -24.04 20.11
C THR A 119 7.40 -22.51 20.12
N THR A 120 6.24 -21.92 20.37
CA THR A 120 6.08 -20.46 20.54
C THR A 120 5.54 -20.15 21.92
N LYS A 121 6.21 -19.24 22.64
CA LYS A 121 5.75 -18.70 23.93
C LYS A 121 5.84 -17.17 23.91
N TYR A 122 5.13 -16.52 24.84
CA TYR A 122 5.16 -15.07 24.94
C TYR A 122 5.17 -14.62 26.40
N ALA A 123 5.61 -13.37 26.60
CA ALA A 123 5.46 -12.63 27.84
C ALA A 123 5.00 -11.20 27.53
N GLU A 124 4.44 -10.51 28.53
CA GLU A 124 4.01 -9.11 28.42
C GLU A 124 4.69 -8.26 29.48
N ALA A 125 4.93 -6.99 29.16
CA ALA A 125 5.39 -5.95 30.07
C ALA A 125 4.46 -4.74 29.95
N THR A 126 4.36 -3.97 31.05
CA THR A 126 3.59 -2.72 31.09
C THR A 126 4.55 -1.54 31.16
N VAL A 127 4.40 -0.59 30.24
CA VAL A 127 5.16 0.68 30.25
C VAL A 127 4.17 1.82 30.47
N THR A 128 4.31 2.54 31.59
CA THR A 128 3.54 3.74 31.85
C THR A 128 4.26 4.94 31.24
N VAL A 129 3.60 5.68 30.37
CA VAL A 129 4.09 6.93 29.79
C VAL A 129 3.47 8.08 30.57
N SER A 130 4.29 8.92 31.20
CA SER A 130 3.84 10.07 32.01
C SER A 130 2.95 11.02 31.19
N ALA A 131 2.13 11.78 31.90
CA ALA A 131 1.34 12.85 31.31
C ALA A 131 2.22 13.88 30.58
N ALA A 132 1.68 14.47 29.52
CA ALA A 132 2.30 15.63 28.90
C ALA A 132 2.14 16.86 29.80
N LYS A 133 3.10 17.80 29.76
CA LYS A 133 3.04 19.03 30.57
C LYS A 133 1.99 19.98 29.99
N VAL A 134 1.08 20.44 30.85
CA VAL A 134 0.10 21.48 30.52
C VAL A 134 0.74 22.83 30.80
N GLU A 135 0.79 23.72 29.80
CA GLU A 135 1.34 25.09 29.94
C GLU A 135 0.31 26.12 29.43
N LEU A 136 0.24 27.28 30.10
CA LEU A 136 -0.58 28.41 29.63
C LEU A 136 0.11 29.11 28.48
N GLU A 137 -0.48 29.08 27.27
CA GLU A 137 0.08 29.70 26.07
C GLU A 137 -0.35 31.16 25.86
N SER A 138 -1.65 31.43 26.07
CA SER A 138 -2.21 32.75 25.87
C SER A 138 -3.47 32.96 26.69
N VAL A 139 -3.95 34.18 26.74
CA VAL A 139 -5.28 34.55 27.20
C VAL A 139 -5.88 35.57 26.23
N SER A 140 -7.16 35.53 25.99
CA SER A 140 -7.91 36.53 25.20
C SER A 140 -9.06 37.11 26.02
N ILE A 141 -9.54 38.30 25.61
CA ILE A 141 -10.71 38.93 26.24
C ILE A 141 -11.84 39.07 25.20
N ALA A 142 -13.03 38.62 25.57
CA ALA A 142 -14.26 38.91 24.81
C ALA A 142 -15.10 39.91 25.58
N CYS A 143 -15.66 40.93 24.88
CA CYS A 143 -16.53 41.93 25.44
C CYS A 143 -17.25 42.67 24.31
N SER A 144 -18.26 43.55 24.64
CA SER A 144 -18.82 44.50 23.70
C SER A 144 -17.80 45.58 23.34
N ALA A 145 -17.71 45.97 22.07
CA ALA A 145 -16.80 46.99 21.57
C ALA A 145 -17.15 48.40 22.10
N GLU A 146 -18.44 48.65 22.37
CA GLU A 146 -18.94 49.90 22.92
C GLU A 146 -20.11 49.67 23.87
N ILE A 147 -20.26 50.56 24.85
CA ILE A 147 -21.38 50.61 25.81
C ILE A 147 -21.91 52.01 25.99
N GLY A 148 -23.17 52.13 26.40
CA GLY A 148 -23.76 53.44 26.78
C GLY A 148 -23.02 54.08 27.94
N SER A 149 -23.15 55.40 28.12
CA SER A 149 -22.40 56.20 29.11
C SER A 149 -22.47 55.68 30.56
N THR A 150 -23.57 55.00 30.96
CA THR A 150 -23.81 54.40 32.29
C THR A 150 -24.17 52.95 32.21
N ALA A 151 -24.02 52.30 31.02
CA ALA A 151 -24.31 50.91 30.84
C ALA A 151 -23.14 50.00 31.33
N ASN A 152 -23.42 48.73 31.45
CA ASN A 152 -22.41 47.74 31.82
C ASN A 152 -22.25 46.68 30.71
N THR A 153 -21.07 46.01 30.70
CA THR A 153 -20.80 44.85 29.88
C THR A 153 -19.95 43.86 30.71
N GLU A 154 -20.15 42.58 30.45
CA GLU A 154 -19.27 41.54 30.96
C GLU A 154 -18.05 41.39 30.07
N LEU A 155 -16.86 41.29 30.65
CA LEU A 155 -15.64 40.90 29.99
C LEU A 155 -15.32 39.46 30.41
N THR A 156 -15.03 38.60 29.44
CA THR A 156 -14.70 37.19 29.66
C THR A 156 -13.30 36.91 29.16
N ALA A 157 -12.43 36.42 30.07
CA ALA A 157 -11.08 35.94 29.73
C ALA A 157 -11.11 34.46 29.39
N THR A 158 -10.53 34.11 28.24
CA THR A 158 -10.41 32.72 27.77
C THR A 158 -8.95 32.35 27.68
N PRO A 159 -8.43 31.47 28.59
CA PRO A 159 -7.07 30.95 28.52
C PRO A 159 -6.94 29.84 27.46
N ALA A 160 -5.81 29.79 26.78
CA ALA A 160 -5.43 28.69 25.89
C ALA A 160 -4.23 27.93 26.47
N PHE A 161 -4.24 26.61 26.34
CA PHE A 161 -3.21 25.72 26.87
C PHE A 161 -2.60 24.84 25.77
N THR A 162 -1.38 24.35 26.01
CA THR A 162 -0.65 23.44 25.12
C THR A 162 -1.36 22.12 24.83
N ILE A 163 -2.37 21.76 25.65
CA ILE A 163 -3.19 20.55 25.48
C ILE A 163 -4.65 20.96 25.43
N GLU A 164 -5.32 20.64 24.33
CA GLU A 164 -6.74 20.91 24.15
C GLU A 164 -7.61 20.08 25.10
N GLY A 165 -8.77 20.63 25.47
CA GLY A 165 -9.78 19.93 26.31
C GLY A 165 -9.43 19.87 27.79
N VAL A 166 -8.37 20.49 28.25
CA VAL A 166 -8.03 20.64 29.67
C VAL A 166 -8.62 21.93 30.23
N SER A 167 -9.03 21.90 31.49
CA SER A 167 -9.59 23.08 32.20
C SER A 167 -8.90 23.25 33.54
N PRO A 168 -7.60 23.64 33.59
CA PRO A 168 -6.90 23.90 34.82
C PRO A 168 -7.46 25.13 35.53
N THR A 169 -7.27 25.20 36.86
CA THR A 169 -7.64 26.38 37.62
C THR A 169 -6.66 27.52 37.36
N VAL A 170 -7.16 28.60 36.78
CA VAL A 170 -6.39 29.82 36.46
C VAL A 170 -6.84 30.91 37.43
N THR A 171 -5.86 31.72 37.89
CA THR A 171 -6.12 32.94 38.66
C THR A 171 -6.06 34.17 37.77
N TYR A 172 -6.98 35.11 37.95
CA TYR A 172 -7.09 36.28 37.09
C TYR A 172 -6.94 37.58 37.92
N THR A 173 -6.32 38.56 37.31
CA THR A 173 -6.23 39.95 37.86
C THR A 173 -6.67 40.89 36.75
N TRP A 174 -7.72 41.66 37.00
CA TRP A 174 -8.27 42.62 36.08
C TRP A 174 -7.88 44.06 36.50
N THR A 175 -7.55 44.92 35.54
CA THR A 175 -7.23 46.34 35.78
C THR A 175 -7.68 47.19 34.59
N ILE A 176 -8.10 48.42 34.86
CA ILE A 176 -8.20 49.46 33.81
C ILE A 176 -6.81 50.07 33.68
N SER A 177 -6.22 49.92 32.50
CA SER A 177 -4.90 50.49 32.19
C SER A 177 -4.92 51.91 31.63
N ALA A 178 -6.06 52.31 31.09
CA ALA A 178 -6.30 53.71 30.62
C ALA A 178 -7.81 54.04 30.66
N GLY A 179 -8.17 55.26 30.93
CA GLY A 179 -9.57 55.76 30.94
C GLY A 179 -10.36 55.36 32.18
N SER A 180 -9.73 55.17 33.32
CA SER A 180 -10.37 54.79 34.59
C SER A 180 -11.35 55.84 35.14
N GLU A 181 -11.28 57.09 34.66
CA GLU A 181 -12.22 58.18 34.95
C GLU A 181 -13.61 57.94 34.27
N TYR A 182 -13.66 57.17 33.17
CA TYR A 182 -14.85 56.98 32.38
C TYR A 182 -15.51 55.62 32.60
N ALA A 183 -14.91 54.73 33.34
CA ALA A 183 -15.49 53.41 33.69
C ALA A 183 -14.90 52.86 34.98
N GLU A 184 -15.55 51.82 35.55
CA GLU A 184 -15.09 51.05 36.69
C GLU A 184 -15.27 49.56 36.49
N LEU A 185 -14.39 48.75 37.10
CA LEU A 185 -14.52 47.28 37.11
C LEU A 185 -15.11 46.83 38.43
N SER A 186 -15.97 45.81 38.38
CA SER A 186 -16.33 45.06 39.59
C SER A 186 -15.12 44.32 40.13
N GLU A 187 -15.13 44.01 41.42
CA GLU A 187 -14.09 43.13 42.02
C GLU A 187 -14.28 41.70 41.49
N SER A 188 -13.23 41.13 40.91
CA SER A 188 -13.23 39.74 40.44
C SER A 188 -11.83 39.16 40.37
N THR A 189 -11.72 37.87 40.77
CA THR A 189 -10.54 37.01 40.62
C THR A 189 -10.80 35.83 39.68
N THR A 190 -12.00 35.81 39.03
CA THR A 190 -12.43 34.79 38.08
C THR A 190 -12.18 35.22 36.65
N GLY A 191 -12.47 34.36 35.70
CA GLY A 191 -12.36 34.62 34.25
C GLY A 191 -13.35 35.69 33.75
N THR A 192 -14.27 36.20 34.57
CA THR A 192 -15.24 37.22 34.18
C THR A 192 -15.22 38.42 35.11
N VAL A 193 -15.47 39.62 34.57
CA VAL A 193 -15.59 40.88 35.33
C VAL A 193 -16.58 41.79 34.61
N THR A 194 -17.30 42.60 35.38
CA THR A 194 -18.19 43.62 34.83
C THR A 194 -17.50 44.97 34.71
N LEU A 195 -17.54 45.58 33.51
CA LEU A 195 -17.14 46.99 33.26
C LEU A 195 -18.42 47.80 33.25
N THR A 196 -18.48 48.86 34.06
CA THR A 196 -19.59 49.81 34.11
C THR A 196 -19.10 51.16 33.66
N GLY A 197 -19.76 51.75 32.66
CA GLY A 197 -19.50 53.09 32.15
C GLY A 197 -19.93 54.15 33.17
N LYS A 198 -19.20 55.27 33.23
CA LYS A 198 -19.52 56.44 34.07
C LYS A 198 -19.14 57.76 33.33
N ASN A 199 -19.28 57.76 32.01
CA ASN A 199 -19.00 58.92 31.18
C ASN A 199 -20.13 59.96 31.30
N THR A 200 -19.80 61.12 31.81
CA THR A 200 -20.74 62.29 31.96
C THR A 200 -20.47 63.34 30.87
N ASP A 201 -19.49 63.16 30.00
CA ASP A 201 -19.12 64.10 28.96
C ASP A 201 -20.04 64.01 27.74
N THR A 202 -20.06 65.05 26.96
CA THR A 202 -20.80 65.12 25.66
C THR A 202 -20.05 64.47 24.49
N VAL A 203 -18.87 63.86 24.79
CA VAL A 203 -18.02 63.11 23.83
C VAL A 203 -17.80 61.70 24.31
N GLU A 204 -17.54 60.81 23.40
CA GLU A 204 -17.17 59.39 23.68
C GLU A 204 -15.73 59.31 24.17
N HIS A 205 -15.44 58.27 24.98
CA HIS A 205 -14.10 57.99 25.50
C HIS A 205 -13.74 56.51 25.38
N GLU A 206 -12.47 56.20 25.22
CA GLU A 206 -11.95 54.83 25.20
C GLU A 206 -11.43 54.41 26.56
N VAL A 207 -11.79 53.20 26.98
CA VAL A 207 -11.29 52.59 28.23
C VAL A 207 -10.54 51.30 27.86
N THR A 208 -9.28 51.20 28.25
CA THR A 208 -8.47 50.02 28.03
C THR A 208 -8.44 49.14 29.29
N VAL A 209 -8.90 47.92 29.17
CA VAL A 209 -8.92 46.93 30.24
C VAL A 209 -7.84 45.85 29.95
N LYS A 210 -7.10 45.50 30.99
CA LYS A 210 -6.09 44.46 30.97
C LYS A 210 -6.51 43.31 31.90
N VAL A 211 -6.33 42.09 31.45
CA VAL A 211 -6.34 40.86 32.28
C VAL A 211 -4.95 40.24 32.33
N SER A 212 -4.54 39.78 33.51
CA SER A 212 -3.38 38.92 33.73
C SER A 212 -3.87 37.58 34.22
N ALA A 213 -3.65 36.51 33.46
CA ALA A 213 -4.01 35.13 33.79
C ALA A 213 -2.76 34.36 34.24
N ALA A 214 -2.84 33.72 35.40
CA ALA A 214 -1.69 32.98 35.96
C ALA A 214 -2.02 31.51 36.22
N TYR A 215 -1.14 30.61 35.75
CA TYR A 215 -1.19 29.17 35.92
C TYR A 215 0.25 28.61 36.09
N ASP A 216 0.48 27.79 37.11
CA ASP A 216 1.75 27.07 37.37
C ASP A 216 2.99 27.98 37.24
N GLY A 217 2.92 29.20 37.84
CA GLY A 217 4.04 30.18 37.85
C GLY A 217 4.19 30.93 36.49
N THR A 218 3.42 30.63 35.47
CA THR A 218 3.39 31.36 34.18
C THR A 218 2.25 32.35 34.16
N THR A 219 2.54 33.62 33.76
CA THR A 219 1.53 34.67 33.61
C THR A 219 1.43 35.07 32.12
N LYS A 220 0.22 35.23 31.61
CA LYS A 220 -0.08 35.80 30.29
C LYS A 220 -1.03 36.96 30.41
N ASP A 221 -0.80 37.98 29.63
CA ASP A 221 -1.58 39.21 29.63
C ASP A 221 -2.37 39.36 28.34
N ALA A 222 -3.58 39.92 28.41
CA ALA A 222 -4.33 40.44 27.29
C ALA A 222 -4.90 41.81 27.61
N THR A 223 -5.17 42.62 26.58
CA THR A 223 -5.83 43.92 26.66
C THR A 223 -6.91 44.04 25.65
N THR A 224 -7.98 44.78 26.00
CA THR A 224 -9.05 45.16 25.09
C THR A 224 -9.45 46.60 25.33
N THR A 225 -9.99 47.25 24.33
CA THR A 225 -10.49 48.65 24.42
C THR A 225 -12.00 48.63 24.25
N VAL A 226 -12.70 49.31 25.15
CA VAL A 226 -14.15 49.46 25.11
C VAL A 226 -14.45 50.96 24.98
N LYS A 227 -15.28 51.35 24.03
CA LYS A 227 -15.77 52.72 23.84
C LYS A 227 -16.93 52.99 24.79
N ILE A 228 -16.86 54.05 25.60
CA ILE A 228 -17.94 54.53 26.42
C ILE A 228 -18.59 55.72 25.73
N LEU A 229 -19.84 55.56 25.32
CA LEU A 229 -20.54 56.59 24.58
C LEU A 229 -20.74 57.89 25.37
N ALA A 230 -21.00 59.00 24.69
CA ALA A 230 -21.32 60.28 25.31
C ALA A 230 -22.61 60.22 26.13
N ALA A 231 -22.74 61.10 27.13
CA ALA A 231 -23.91 61.17 27.99
C ALA A 231 -25.20 61.30 27.19
N GLY A 232 -26.15 60.38 27.44
CA GLY A 232 -27.44 60.31 26.76
C GLY A 232 -27.46 59.60 25.41
N GLN A 233 -26.32 59.13 24.91
CA GLN A 233 -26.26 58.25 23.75
C GLN A 233 -26.50 56.77 24.15
N VAL A 234 -27.22 56.07 23.30
CA VAL A 234 -27.49 54.62 23.42
C VAL A 234 -26.85 53.88 22.26
N VAL A 235 -26.39 52.66 22.52
CA VAL A 235 -25.87 51.78 21.47
C VAL A 235 -27.04 51.32 20.59
N GLU A 236 -26.95 51.56 19.27
CA GLU A 236 -27.95 51.08 18.33
C GLU A 236 -27.84 49.54 18.23
N ASN A 237 -28.99 48.86 18.40
CA ASN A 237 -29.08 47.43 18.22
C ASN A 237 -29.01 47.09 16.73
N LYS A 238 -27.86 46.64 16.27
CA LYS A 238 -27.69 46.34 14.84
C LYS A 238 -26.64 45.26 14.61
N ILE A 239 -26.99 44.23 13.82
CA ILE A 239 -26.02 43.26 13.33
C ILE A 239 -25.15 43.89 12.22
N THR A 240 -23.85 43.69 12.28
CA THR A 240 -22.86 44.27 11.37
C THR A 240 -22.21 43.24 10.46
N SER A 241 -21.90 42.04 10.98
CA SER A 241 -21.34 40.95 10.22
C SER A 241 -21.62 39.58 10.88
N VAL A 242 -21.44 38.51 10.13
CA VAL A 242 -21.40 37.15 10.65
C VAL A 242 -20.22 36.41 10.00
N ALA A 243 -19.48 35.71 10.79
CA ALA A 243 -18.47 34.73 10.33
C ALA A 243 -18.95 33.32 10.64
N VAL A 244 -18.62 32.37 9.78
CA VAL A 244 -18.91 30.94 10.00
C VAL A 244 -17.65 30.12 9.89
N SER A 245 -17.47 29.20 10.83
CA SER A 245 -16.39 28.22 10.86
C SER A 245 -16.93 26.82 11.10
N ALA A 246 -16.22 25.82 10.59
CA ALA A 246 -16.42 24.42 10.93
C ALA A 246 -15.33 23.99 11.91
N GLU A 247 -15.68 23.23 12.96
CA GLU A 247 -14.71 22.64 13.90
C GLU A 247 -13.71 21.74 13.16
N LYS A 248 -14.22 20.98 12.17
CA LYS A 248 -13.40 20.19 11.24
C LYS A 248 -13.71 20.65 9.82
N SER A 249 -12.68 21.04 9.07
CA SER A 249 -12.80 21.41 7.65
C SER A 249 -12.90 20.19 6.71
N SER A 250 -12.62 19.00 7.22
CA SER A 250 -12.79 17.72 6.55
C SER A 250 -13.35 16.70 7.53
N ILE A 251 -14.32 15.90 7.10
CA ILE A 251 -14.96 14.82 7.86
C ILE A 251 -15.05 13.56 6.99
N ASP A 252 -15.14 12.38 7.63
CA ASP A 252 -15.34 11.12 6.94
C ASP A 252 -16.71 11.06 6.26
N CYS A 253 -16.93 10.11 5.37
CA CYS A 253 -18.14 9.97 4.55
C CYS A 253 -19.46 9.83 5.36
N ASP A 254 -19.36 9.38 6.61
CA ASP A 254 -20.45 9.24 7.60
C ASP A 254 -20.18 10.04 8.89
N GLY A 255 -19.15 10.89 8.89
CA GLY A 255 -18.73 11.71 10.01
C GLY A 255 -19.61 12.95 10.20
N SER A 256 -19.36 13.69 11.27
CA SER A 256 -20.02 14.97 11.53
C SER A 256 -19.06 16.03 12.04
N THR A 257 -19.45 17.31 11.88
CA THR A 257 -18.74 18.46 12.41
C THR A 257 -19.71 19.51 12.91
N THR A 258 -19.33 20.21 13.97
CA THR A 258 -20.07 21.39 14.45
C THR A 258 -19.69 22.61 13.60
N LEU A 259 -20.68 23.33 13.17
CA LEU A 259 -20.55 24.64 12.55
C LEU A 259 -20.89 25.71 13.59
N THR A 260 -20.07 26.75 13.67
CA THR A 260 -20.27 27.87 14.61
C THR A 260 -20.32 29.18 13.83
N ALA A 261 -21.38 29.91 14.03
CA ALA A 261 -21.54 31.29 13.53
C ALA A 261 -21.19 32.29 14.63
N LYS A 262 -20.35 33.27 14.32
CA LYS A 262 -20.02 34.38 15.21
C LYS A 262 -20.55 35.66 14.61
N ALA A 263 -21.62 36.22 15.18
CA ALA A 263 -22.15 37.48 14.79
C ALA A 263 -21.44 38.65 15.48
N GLU A 264 -21.13 39.71 14.74
CA GLU A 264 -20.68 40.99 15.28
C GLU A 264 -21.85 41.99 15.21
N TYR A 265 -22.07 42.69 16.30
CA TYR A 265 -23.20 43.62 16.42
C TYR A 265 -22.89 44.75 17.40
N SER A 266 -23.62 45.88 17.27
CA SER A 266 -23.68 46.92 18.28
C SER A 266 -24.94 46.74 19.14
N GLY A 267 -24.88 47.20 20.39
CA GLY A 267 -25.96 47.05 21.33
C GLY A 267 -26.19 45.64 21.81
N THR A 268 -27.44 45.30 22.08
CA THR A 268 -27.87 44.00 22.57
C THR A 268 -29.03 43.45 21.71
N PRO A 269 -28.83 43.26 20.39
CA PRO A 269 -29.89 42.71 19.55
C PRO A 269 -30.13 41.24 19.85
N THR A 270 -31.35 40.79 19.66
CA THR A 270 -31.65 39.36 19.61
C THR A 270 -31.32 38.86 18.22
N ILE A 271 -30.31 37.98 18.09
CA ILE A 271 -29.89 37.41 16.80
C ILE A 271 -30.58 36.07 16.58
N THR A 272 -31.16 35.92 15.38
CA THR A 272 -31.68 34.65 14.88
C THR A 272 -30.82 34.15 13.73
N TYR A 273 -30.57 32.83 13.66
CA TYR A 273 -29.75 32.24 12.64
C TYR A 273 -30.58 31.32 11.74
N THR A 274 -30.22 31.27 10.46
CA THR A 274 -30.79 30.33 9.49
C THR A 274 -29.65 29.66 8.76
N TRP A 275 -29.60 28.35 8.84
CA TRP A 275 -28.56 27.53 8.23
C TRP A 275 -29.09 26.84 6.97
N THR A 276 -28.30 26.79 5.90
CA THR A 276 -28.64 26.10 4.65
C THR A 276 -27.41 25.50 3.99
N ILE A 277 -27.57 24.36 3.33
CA ILE A 277 -26.55 23.86 2.42
C ILE A 277 -26.79 24.52 1.06
N SER A 278 -25.85 25.35 0.62
CA SER A 278 -25.92 26.06 -0.64
C SER A 278 -25.36 25.30 -1.84
N ALA A 279 -24.57 24.23 -1.59
CA ALA A 279 -24.12 23.28 -2.61
C ALA A 279 -23.70 21.96 -1.93
N GLY A 280 -23.91 20.82 -2.59
CA GLY A 280 -23.54 19.49 -2.09
C GLY A 280 -24.53 18.90 -1.08
N SER A 281 -25.82 19.27 -1.14
CA SER A 281 -26.87 18.73 -0.24
C SER A 281 -27.12 17.23 -0.42
N GLU A 282 -26.72 16.65 -1.52
CA GLU A 282 -26.73 15.21 -1.75
C GLU A 282 -25.69 14.45 -0.89
N TYR A 283 -24.64 15.16 -0.43
CA TYR A 283 -23.52 14.54 0.30
C TYR A 283 -23.51 14.83 1.80
N ALA A 284 -24.40 15.69 2.29
CA ALA A 284 -24.54 15.97 3.73
C ALA A 284 -25.94 16.50 4.06
N GLU A 285 -26.25 16.52 5.35
CA GLU A 285 -27.44 17.14 5.90
C GLU A 285 -27.10 18.02 7.09
N LEU A 286 -27.91 19.03 7.33
CA LEU A 286 -27.80 19.94 8.47
C LEU A 286 -28.87 19.63 9.51
N SER A 287 -28.52 19.69 10.78
CA SER A 287 -29.50 19.75 11.85
C SER A 287 -30.35 21.03 11.72
N GLU A 288 -31.62 20.95 12.04
CA GLU A 288 -32.45 22.16 12.22
C GLU A 288 -31.89 22.96 13.39
N SER A 289 -31.51 24.23 13.14
CA SER A 289 -30.99 25.11 14.17
C SER A 289 -31.31 26.57 13.85
N THR A 290 -31.73 27.30 14.88
CA THR A 290 -31.93 28.76 14.86
C THR A 290 -30.93 29.48 15.77
N THR A 291 -29.96 28.73 16.30
CA THR A 291 -28.90 29.20 17.21
C THR A 291 -27.59 29.43 16.45
N GLU A 292 -26.57 29.92 17.13
CA GLU A 292 -25.23 30.14 16.62
C GLU A 292 -24.50 28.87 16.16
N THR A 293 -24.99 27.68 16.51
CA THR A 293 -24.38 26.40 16.13
C THR A 293 -25.35 25.52 15.35
N ALA A 294 -24.82 24.76 14.40
CA ALA A 294 -25.50 23.69 13.68
C ALA A 294 -24.57 22.49 13.49
N THR A 295 -25.12 21.31 13.33
CA THR A 295 -24.33 20.11 13.03
C THR A 295 -24.49 19.75 11.55
N LEU A 296 -23.37 19.61 10.85
CA LEU A 296 -23.31 19.03 9.52
C LEU A 296 -22.95 17.55 9.64
N THR A 297 -23.83 16.67 9.15
CA THR A 297 -23.60 15.22 9.11
C THR A 297 -23.42 14.77 7.67
N ALA A 298 -22.32 14.11 7.41
CA ALA A 298 -22.00 13.55 6.09
C ALA A 298 -22.89 12.35 5.75
N LYS A 299 -23.19 12.20 4.43
CA LYS A 299 -23.88 11.05 3.85
C LYS A 299 -23.37 10.73 2.45
N ASN A 300 -22.06 10.96 2.22
CA ASN A 300 -21.46 10.68 0.93
C ASN A 300 -21.34 9.16 0.71
N THR A 301 -22.08 8.66 -0.27
CA THR A 301 -22.03 7.25 -0.71
C THR A 301 -21.14 7.05 -1.93
N THR A 302 -20.52 8.10 -2.46
CA THR A 302 -19.61 8.00 -3.61
C THR A 302 -18.18 7.68 -3.18
N THR A 303 -17.43 7.06 -4.05
CA THR A 303 -16.02 6.70 -3.83
C THR A 303 -15.03 7.85 -4.05
N SER A 304 -15.52 9.09 -4.10
CA SER A 304 -14.69 10.31 -4.23
C SER A 304 -15.06 11.32 -3.17
N GLU A 305 -14.08 12.13 -2.75
CA GLU A 305 -14.31 13.26 -1.86
C GLU A 305 -15.27 14.28 -2.50
N GLN A 306 -16.14 14.85 -1.67
CA GLN A 306 -17.12 15.85 -2.09
C GLN A 306 -16.98 17.13 -1.27
N THR A 307 -17.31 18.26 -1.83
CA THR A 307 -17.28 19.54 -1.12
C THR A 307 -18.69 20.02 -0.85
N VAL A 308 -19.03 20.20 0.41
CA VAL A 308 -20.30 20.77 0.86
C VAL A 308 -20.09 22.24 1.23
N LYS A 309 -20.92 23.13 0.69
CA LYS A 309 -20.90 24.57 1.00
C LYS A 309 -22.09 24.92 1.88
N VAL A 310 -21.83 25.36 3.10
CA VAL A 310 -22.84 25.76 4.06
C VAL A 310 -22.92 27.32 4.13
N LYS A 311 -24.12 27.82 4.18
CA LYS A 311 -24.41 29.25 4.36
C LYS A 311 -25.18 29.43 5.68
N VAL A 312 -24.77 30.42 6.46
CA VAL A 312 -25.52 30.95 7.59
C VAL A 312 -26.02 32.38 7.25
N SER A 313 -27.25 32.65 7.58
CA SER A 313 -27.82 34.02 7.62
C SER A 313 -28.15 34.35 9.08
N ALA A 314 -27.63 35.47 9.57
CA ALA A 314 -27.89 35.98 10.90
C ALA A 314 -28.68 37.28 10.81
N SER A 315 -29.75 37.42 11.59
CA SER A 315 -30.67 38.58 11.55
C SER A 315 -30.99 39.12 12.93
N ASP A 316 -31.03 40.45 13.06
CA ASP A 316 -31.53 41.17 14.24
C ASP A 316 -33.05 41.49 14.17
N GLY A 317 -33.74 40.93 13.20
CA GLY A 317 -35.15 41.19 12.91
C GLY A 317 -35.40 42.36 11.95
N THR A 318 -34.40 43.25 11.75
CA THR A 318 -34.45 44.39 10.82
C THR A 318 -33.41 44.25 9.72
N ASN A 319 -32.19 43.86 10.10
CA ASN A 319 -31.06 43.66 9.20
C ASN A 319 -30.68 42.17 9.18
N SER A 320 -30.06 41.77 8.05
CA SER A 320 -29.55 40.40 7.90
C SER A 320 -28.20 40.44 7.21
N VAL A 321 -27.28 39.57 7.66
CA VAL A 321 -25.95 39.37 7.09
C VAL A 321 -25.70 37.87 6.87
N GLU A 322 -24.88 37.54 5.87
CA GLU A 322 -24.65 36.17 5.47
C GLU A 322 -23.16 35.82 5.43
N SER A 323 -22.83 34.57 5.69
CA SER A 323 -21.49 34.01 5.53
C SER A 323 -21.55 32.57 5.05
N THR A 324 -20.45 32.09 4.49
CA THR A 324 -20.36 30.69 3.99
C THR A 324 -19.04 30.04 4.37
N CYS A 325 -19.09 28.76 4.69
CA CYS A 325 -17.90 27.90 4.83
C CYS A 325 -17.99 26.66 3.92
N LYS A 326 -16.86 25.99 3.73
CA LYS A 326 -16.76 24.71 2.99
C LYS A 326 -16.32 23.63 3.96
N VAL A 327 -16.91 22.44 3.81
CA VAL A 327 -16.50 21.23 4.49
C VAL A 327 -16.26 20.16 3.42
N THR A 328 -15.11 19.54 3.44
CA THR A 328 -14.80 18.37 2.61
C THR A 328 -15.40 17.14 3.28
N VAL A 329 -16.19 16.37 2.55
CA VAL A 329 -16.75 15.09 2.99
C VAL A 329 -15.99 14.00 2.29
N GLY A 330 -15.35 13.13 3.06
CA GLY A 330 -14.55 12.01 2.58
C GLY A 330 -15.32 11.06 1.68
N ALA A 331 -14.60 10.32 0.87
CA ALA A 331 -15.15 9.25 0.04
C ALA A 331 -15.73 8.13 0.92
N ALA A 332 -16.87 7.56 0.54
CA ALA A 332 -17.32 6.31 1.14
C ALA A 332 -16.29 5.21 0.85
N ALA A 333 -15.99 4.41 1.85
CA ALA A 333 -15.26 3.18 1.61
C ALA A 333 -16.05 2.35 0.58
N ALA A 334 -15.37 1.86 -0.46
CA ALA A 334 -15.99 0.89 -1.34
C ALA A 334 -16.54 -0.24 -0.45
N VAL A 335 -17.78 -0.64 -0.68
CA VAL A 335 -18.40 -1.73 0.09
C VAL A 335 -17.56 -2.98 -0.16
N GLU A 336 -16.76 -3.38 0.82
CA GLU A 336 -15.99 -4.62 0.75
C GLU A 336 -16.97 -5.79 0.88
N THR A 337 -17.58 -6.18 -0.24
CA THR A 337 -18.34 -7.42 -0.32
C THR A 337 -17.42 -8.51 -0.88
N GLY A 338 -16.81 -9.30 -0.01
CA GLY A 338 -16.13 -10.53 -0.41
C GLY A 338 -14.66 -10.33 -0.83
N ASN A 339 -14.34 -10.47 -2.08
CA ASN A 339 -12.99 -10.56 -2.61
C ASN A 339 -12.42 -9.20 -3.04
N VAL A 340 -11.45 -8.67 -2.31
CA VAL A 340 -10.87 -7.34 -2.54
C VAL A 340 -9.36 -7.44 -2.78
N ILE A 341 -8.86 -6.72 -3.80
CA ILE A 341 -7.43 -6.53 -4.07
C ILE A 341 -6.99 -5.14 -3.60
N LYS A 342 -5.94 -5.08 -2.77
CA LYS A 342 -5.30 -3.84 -2.31
C LYS A 342 -3.84 -3.79 -2.78
N ALA A 343 -3.34 -2.58 -3.06
CA ALA A 343 -1.92 -2.40 -3.39
C ALA A 343 -0.98 -2.75 -2.22
N SER A 344 -1.51 -2.85 -1.00
CA SER A 344 -0.80 -3.24 0.22
C SER A 344 -0.74 -4.75 0.46
N ASP A 345 -1.46 -5.57 -0.32
CA ASP A 345 -1.45 -7.02 -0.15
C ASP A 345 -0.06 -7.57 -0.41
N LEU A 346 0.29 -8.61 0.32
CA LEU A 346 1.60 -9.24 0.27
C LEU A 346 1.50 -10.63 -0.37
N PRO A 347 2.52 -11.04 -1.15
CA PRO A 347 2.58 -12.40 -1.67
C PRO A 347 2.88 -13.40 -0.57
N ASP A 348 2.45 -14.62 -0.78
CA ASP A 348 2.95 -15.81 -0.11
C ASP A 348 3.99 -16.57 -0.98
N GLY A 349 4.32 -17.80 -0.59
CA GLY A 349 5.26 -18.62 -1.33
C GLY A 349 6.65 -18.00 -1.46
N TRP A 350 7.31 -18.24 -2.58
CA TRP A 350 8.68 -17.76 -2.76
C TRP A 350 8.80 -16.25 -2.89
N ALA A 351 7.84 -15.54 -3.46
CA ALA A 351 7.89 -14.08 -3.53
C ALA A 351 7.79 -13.42 -2.15
N GLY A 352 7.07 -14.07 -1.21
CA GLY A 352 6.88 -13.61 0.16
C GLY A 352 7.98 -13.99 1.15
N ILE A 353 9.03 -14.69 0.73
CA ILE A 353 10.04 -15.33 1.61
C ILE A 353 10.70 -14.39 2.63
N ASN A 354 10.84 -13.12 2.34
CA ASN A 354 11.47 -12.14 3.22
C ASN A 354 10.48 -11.41 4.14
N GLY A 355 9.16 -11.61 3.99
CA GLY A 355 8.14 -10.93 4.77
C GLY A 355 8.21 -9.39 4.69
N ASP A 356 8.73 -8.84 3.58
CA ASP A 356 8.84 -7.40 3.40
C ASP A 356 7.44 -6.76 3.25
N SER A 357 7.09 -5.87 4.17
CA SER A 357 5.82 -5.15 4.17
C SER A 357 5.70 -4.09 3.07
N SER A 358 6.74 -3.87 2.27
CA SER A 358 6.79 -2.83 1.23
C SER A 358 6.93 -3.41 -0.19
N PHE A 359 6.21 -4.50 -0.48
CA PHE A 359 6.31 -5.20 -1.76
C PHE A 359 5.79 -4.36 -2.94
N GLY A 360 6.42 -4.50 -4.11
CA GLY A 360 6.07 -3.75 -5.31
C GLY A 360 6.26 -2.24 -5.16
N GLY A 361 5.27 -1.50 -5.60
CA GLY A 361 5.20 -0.04 -5.49
C GLY A 361 4.55 0.47 -4.22
N TYR A 362 4.17 -0.42 -3.27
CA TYR A 362 3.50 0.01 -2.04
C TYR A 362 4.35 1.03 -1.26
N GLY A 363 3.70 2.08 -0.78
CA GLY A 363 4.37 3.24 -0.19
C GLY A 363 4.95 4.23 -1.22
N ALA A 364 4.52 4.17 -2.48
CA ALA A 364 4.83 5.20 -3.47
C ALA A 364 4.26 6.55 -3.03
N SER A 365 4.97 7.64 -3.34
CA SER A 365 4.42 8.99 -3.16
C SER A 365 3.18 9.20 -4.03
N SER A 366 2.26 10.06 -3.62
CA SER A 366 1.05 10.35 -4.39
C SER A 366 1.34 10.81 -5.83
N SER A 367 2.47 11.48 -6.07
CA SER A 367 2.94 11.87 -7.41
C SER A 367 3.35 10.69 -8.30
N ASN A 368 3.53 9.50 -7.73
CA ASN A 368 3.91 8.27 -8.43
C ASN A 368 2.79 7.21 -8.39
N ILE A 369 1.56 7.62 -8.15
CA ILE A 369 0.35 6.82 -8.28
C ILE A 369 -0.39 7.29 -9.54
N TYR A 370 -0.56 6.41 -10.50
CA TYR A 370 -1.09 6.72 -11.83
C TYR A 370 -2.35 5.92 -12.11
N THR A 371 -3.30 6.51 -12.85
CA THR A 371 -4.36 5.75 -13.55
C THR A 371 -4.14 5.93 -15.04
N VAL A 372 -4.06 4.83 -15.78
CA VAL A 372 -3.75 4.81 -17.21
C VAL A 372 -4.80 4.03 -17.99
N SER A 373 -5.06 4.46 -19.22
CA SER A 373 -6.06 3.85 -20.11
C SER A 373 -5.58 3.63 -21.54
N ASP A 374 -4.33 4.06 -21.85
CA ASP A 374 -3.75 4.00 -23.19
C ASP A 374 -2.22 3.80 -23.14
N TYR A 375 -1.62 3.49 -24.28
CA TYR A 375 -0.19 3.24 -24.43
C TYR A 375 0.68 4.41 -23.93
N SER A 376 0.34 5.64 -24.30
CA SER A 376 1.16 6.82 -23.98
C SER A 376 1.18 7.11 -22.48
N SER A 377 0.02 7.08 -21.84
CA SER A 377 -0.12 7.25 -20.38
C SER A 377 0.60 6.14 -19.61
N PHE A 378 0.51 4.89 -20.09
CA PHE A 378 1.22 3.76 -19.48
C PHE A 378 2.74 3.93 -19.54
N ILE A 379 3.29 4.24 -20.72
CA ILE A 379 4.74 4.47 -20.88
C ILE A 379 5.23 5.66 -20.06
N SER A 380 4.42 6.73 -19.95
CA SER A 380 4.71 7.89 -19.10
C SER A 380 4.77 7.50 -17.61
N ALA A 381 3.81 6.70 -17.14
CA ALA A 381 3.77 6.21 -15.76
C ALA A 381 4.99 5.35 -15.41
N LEU A 382 5.42 4.44 -16.29
CA LEU A 382 6.64 3.64 -16.11
C LEU A 382 7.91 4.50 -15.99
N LYS A 383 7.90 5.70 -16.58
CA LYS A 383 8.98 6.69 -16.53
C LYS A 383 8.84 7.72 -15.41
N CYS A 384 7.78 7.64 -14.60
CA CYS A 384 7.41 8.67 -13.61
C CYS A 384 7.41 10.09 -14.23
N GLY A 385 6.84 10.23 -15.44
CA GLY A 385 6.81 11.47 -16.21
C GLY A 385 8.16 11.93 -16.80
N GLY A 386 9.23 11.15 -16.61
CA GLY A 386 10.58 11.45 -17.13
C GLY A 386 10.81 10.91 -18.55
N LYS A 387 12.08 10.99 -19.01
CA LYS A 387 12.48 10.50 -20.34
C LYS A 387 12.81 9.00 -20.37
N SER A 388 13.25 8.43 -19.25
CA SER A 388 13.73 7.04 -19.13
C SER A 388 12.90 6.27 -18.10
N TYR A 389 12.83 4.94 -18.22
CA TYR A 389 12.23 4.07 -17.23
C TYR A 389 12.84 4.30 -15.85
N SER A 390 12.00 4.36 -14.81
CA SER A 390 12.39 4.74 -13.46
C SER A 390 12.17 3.60 -12.47
N ASN A 391 13.16 3.32 -11.64
CA ASN A 391 13.06 2.37 -10.53
C ASN A 391 12.45 2.98 -9.24
N THR A 392 11.99 4.23 -9.29
CA THR A 392 11.24 4.84 -8.19
C THR A 392 9.96 4.06 -7.92
N LYS A 393 9.60 3.87 -6.67
CA LYS A 393 8.34 3.19 -6.27
C LYS A 393 7.15 3.86 -6.95
N LYS A 394 6.31 3.06 -7.62
CA LYS A 394 5.11 3.52 -8.32
C LYS A 394 4.00 2.50 -8.31
N ILE A 395 2.77 3.00 -8.27
CA ILE A 395 1.55 2.20 -8.44
C ILE A 395 0.85 2.68 -9.72
N ILE A 396 0.51 1.76 -10.59
CA ILE A 396 -0.15 2.04 -11.88
C ILE A 396 -1.47 1.28 -11.91
N TYR A 397 -2.55 2.00 -11.85
CA TYR A 397 -3.90 1.46 -12.04
C TYR A 397 -4.26 1.51 -13.52
N VAL A 398 -4.58 0.34 -14.09
CA VAL A 398 -5.00 0.19 -15.50
C VAL A 398 -6.52 0.16 -15.53
N SER A 399 -7.13 1.10 -16.26
CA SER A 399 -8.59 1.26 -16.32
C SER A 399 -9.22 0.80 -17.64
N ASN A 400 -8.42 0.30 -18.59
CA ASN A 400 -8.89 -0.17 -19.89
C ASN A 400 -7.91 -1.20 -20.48
N GLU A 401 -8.28 -1.84 -21.59
CA GLU A 401 -7.34 -2.61 -22.41
C GLU A 401 -6.41 -1.69 -23.18
N ILE A 402 -5.09 -1.94 -23.07
CA ILE A 402 -4.03 -1.15 -23.71
C ILE A 402 -3.35 -1.98 -24.81
N ASP A 403 -3.37 -1.48 -26.04
CA ASP A 403 -2.66 -2.07 -27.16
C ASP A 403 -1.17 -1.71 -27.12
N LEU A 404 -0.30 -2.69 -26.86
CA LEU A 404 1.14 -2.49 -26.75
C LEU A 404 1.83 -2.24 -28.10
N ASN A 405 1.17 -2.53 -29.22
CA ASN A 405 1.62 -2.06 -30.54
C ASN A 405 1.48 -0.54 -30.71
N GLY A 406 0.72 0.13 -29.83
CA GLY A 406 0.50 1.58 -29.94
C GLY A 406 -0.21 1.99 -31.23
N GLY A 407 -1.08 1.12 -31.76
CA GLY A 407 -1.81 1.32 -33.00
C GLY A 407 -1.02 1.02 -34.30
N LYS A 408 0.22 0.49 -34.19
CA LYS A 408 1.00 0.08 -35.36
C LYS A 408 0.49 -1.22 -35.97
N THR A 409 0.49 -1.25 -37.30
CA THR A 409 0.22 -2.45 -38.09
C THR A 409 1.53 -3.21 -38.38
N PRO A 410 1.48 -4.49 -38.80
CA PRO A 410 2.67 -5.24 -39.21
C PRO A 410 3.49 -4.52 -40.31
N TYR A 411 2.80 -3.83 -41.23
CA TYR A 411 3.48 -3.08 -42.30
C TYR A 411 4.24 -1.86 -41.78
N ASP A 412 3.82 -1.25 -40.68
CA ASP A 412 4.55 -0.13 -40.07
C ASP A 412 5.93 -0.55 -39.58
N TYR A 413 6.10 -1.78 -39.08
CA TYR A 413 7.41 -2.31 -38.69
C TYR A 413 8.33 -2.53 -39.89
N ILE A 414 7.77 -2.90 -41.03
CA ILE A 414 8.52 -2.97 -42.32
C ILE A 414 9.02 -1.58 -42.72
N LYS A 415 8.17 -0.56 -42.62
CA LYS A 415 8.54 0.84 -42.89
C LYS A 415 9.58 1.35 -41.89
N ASP A 416 9.43 1.08 -40.62
CA ASP A 416 10.36 1.47 -39.56
C ASP A 416 11.75 0.85 -39.75
N ALA A 417 11.85 -0.32 -40.36
CA ALA A 417 13.09 -0.95 -40.76
C ALA A 417 13.67 -0.39 -42.08
N GLY A 418 13.06 0.63 -42.67
CA GLY A 418 13.48 1.27 -43.91
C GLY A 418 13.18 0.47 -45.19
N LYS A 419 12.24 -0.50 -45.11
CA LYS A 419 11.93 -1.42 -46.23
C LYS A 419 10.55 -1.16 -46.89
N GLY A 420 9.85 -0.09 -46.54
CA GLY A 420 8.57 0.29 -47.14
C GLY A 420 8.62 0.55 -48.66
N GLY A 421 9.80 0.83 -49.24
CA GLY A 421 10.02 0.90 -50.70
C GLY A 421 10.32 -0.45 -51.34
N THR A 422 10.63 -1.48 -50.57
CA THR A 422 10.95 -2.85 -51.02
C THR A 422 9.71 -3.75 -51.02
N TYR A 423 8.87 -3.55 -50.05
CA TYR A 423 7.61 -4.30 -49.85
C TYR A 423 6.41 -3.35 -49.85
N SER A 424 5.34 -3.75 -50.55
CA SER A 424 4.13 -2.93 -50.67
C SER A 424 3.13 -3.16 -49.52
N SER A 425 3.21 -4.29 -48.82
CA SER A 425 2.42 -4.65 -47.66
C SER A 425 3.12 -5.73 -46.83
N TYR A 426 2.51 -6.11 -45.70
CA TYR A 426 2.92 -7.26 -44.88
C TYR A 426 2.83 -8.56 -45.68
N GLU A 427 1.72 -8.77 -46.38
CA GLU A 427 1.43 -9.97 -47.18
C GLU A 427 2.40 -10.09 -48.36
N ASP A 428 2.79 -8.97 -48.97
CA ASP A 428 3.80 -8.96 -50.02
C ASP A 428 5.18 -9.43 -49.51
N TRP A 429 5.60 -8.95 -48.33
CA TRP A 429 6.79 -9.44 -47.64
C TRP A 429 6.66 -10.93 -47.30
N GLN A 430 5.56 -11.33 -46.60
CA GLN A 430 5.36 -12.70 -46.14
C GLN A 430 5.42 -13.69 -47.31
N SER A 431 4.74 -13.40 -48.40
CA SER A 431 4.75 -14.24 -49.60
C SER A 431 6.16 -14.41 -50.18
N LYS A 432 6.94 -13.31 -50.30
CA LYS A 432 8.33 -13.34 -50.75
C LYS A 432 9.23 -14.11 -49.78
N PHE A 433 9.06 -13.90 -48.48
CA PHE A 433 9.84 -14.60 -47.46
C PHE A 433 9.60 -16.11 -47.50
N LEU A 434 8.32 -16.55 -47.51
CA LEU A 434 7.95 -17.95 -47.59
C LEU A 434 8.51 -18.63 -48.84
N ALA A 435 8.55 -17.96 -49.98
CA ALA A 435 9.12 -18.48 -51.23
C ALA A 435 10.64 -18.75 -51.13
N THR A 436 11.34 -18.15 -50.16
CA THR A 436 12.79 -18.38 -49.91
C THR A 436 13.07 -19.47 -48.87
N CYS A 437 12.05 -20.00 -48.20
CA CYS A 437 12.18 -21.01 -47.14
C CYS A 437 12.39 -22.41 -47.78
N ILE A 438 13.65 -22.75 -48.07
CA ILE A 438 14.06 -24.00 -48.69
C ILE A 438 14.69 -24.89 -47.61
N LYS A 439 14.28 -26.16 -47.51
CA LYS A 439 14.76 -27.11 -46.50
C LYS A 439 16.30 -27.15 -46.51
N ASN A 440 16.89 -27.07 -45.31
CA ASN A 440 18.33 -27.06 -45.03
C ASN A 440 19.10 -25.86 -45.66
N LYS A 441 18.41 -24.76 -45.94
CA LYS A 441 19.03 -23.51 -46.39
C LYS A 441 18.49 -22.33 -45.60
N ALA A 442 19.35 -21.42 -45.17
CA ALA A 442 18.90 -20.18 -44.61
C ALA A 442 18.08 -19.39 -45.65
N SER A 443 16.96 -18.78 -45.23
CA SER A 443 16.21 -17.86 -46.08
C SER A 443 17.08 -16.67 -46.49
N THR A 444 17.00 -16.28 -47.75
CA THR A 444 17.71 -15.09 -48.27
C THR A 444 17.10 -13.78 -47.70
N LEU A 445 15.91 -13.84 -47.11
CA LEU A 445 15.21 -12.72 -46.48
C LEU A 445 15.23 -12.81 -44.94
N ALA A 446 16.02 -13.71 -44.34
CA ALA A 446 16.11 -13.86 -42.91
C ALA A 446 16.55 -12.57 -42.17
N SER A 447 17.45 -11.76 -42.81
CA SER A 447 17.88 -10.47 -42.28
C SER A 447 16.76 -9.43 -42.25
N ASP A 448 15.86 -9.42 -43.24
CA ASP A 448 14.71 -8.54 -43.30
C ASP A 448 13.66 -8.98 -42.25
N GLN A 449 13.38 -10.26 -42.17
CA GLN A 449 12.52 -10.83 -41.13
C GLN A 449 13.01 -10.42 -39.72
N SER A 450 14.30 -10.62 -39.42
CA SER A 450 14.90 -10.25 -38.13
C SER A 450 14.85 -8.74 -37.87
N ALA A 451 15.01 -7.91 -38.90
CA ALA A 451 14.90 -6.46 -38.76
C ALA A 451 13.49 -6.03 -38.39
N PHE A 452 12.46 -6.61 -39.02
CA PHE A 452 11.05 -6.30 -38.73
C PHE A 452 10.64 -6.79 -37.35
N HIS A 453 11.02 -8.00 -36.99
CA HIS A 453 10.81 -8.59 -35.66
C HIS A 453 11.44 -7.69 -34.57
N ASN A 454 12.68 -7.20 -34.79
CA ASN A 454 13.34 -6.29 -33.84
C ASN A 454 12.61 -4.94 -33.71
N GLN A 455 12.02 -4.39 -34.80
CA GLN A 455 11.19 -3.19 -34.70
C GLN A 455 9.91 -3.43 -33.92
N GLN A 456 9.27 -4.57 -34.12
CA GLN A 456 8.10 -4.97 -33.34
C GLN A 456 8.47 -5.10 -31.86
N LYS A 457 9.51 -5.86 -31.51
CA LYS A 457 9.96 -6.03 -30.12
C LYS A 457 10.32 -4.72 -29.44
N LYS A 458 10.94 -3.79 -30.17
CA LYS A 458 11.24 -2.45 -29.65
C LYS A 458 10.00 -1.66 -29.28
N GLN A 459 8.88 -1.86 -29.97
CA GLN A 459 7.61 -1.21 -29.71
C GLN A 459 6.81 -1.93 -28.63
N SER A 460 6.65 -3.25 -28.73
CA SER A 460 5.66 -4.02 -28.00
C SER A 460 6.20 -4.79 -26.77
N ASN A 461 7.54 -4.96 -26.64
CA ASN A 461 8.13 -5.51 -25.42
C ASN A 461 8.36 -4.39 -24.41
N ILE A 462 7.42 -4.25 -23.48
CA ILE A 462 7.42 -3.15 -22.52
C ILE A 462 8.24 -3.51 -21.29
N MET A 463 9.35 -2.82 -21.11
CA MET A 463 10.21 -2.98 -19.92
C MET A 463 9.49 -2.48 -18.67
N ILE A 464 9.29 -3.36 -17.69
CA ILE A 464 8.72 -3.00 -16.39
C ILE A 464 9.89 -2.74 -15.42
N PRO A 465 10.08 -1.51 -14.93
CA PRO A 465 11.17 -1.19 -14.02
C PRO A 465 10.92 -1.71 -12.60
N SER A 466 11.96 -1.82 -11.78
CA SER A 466 11.87 -2.24 -10.38
C SER A 466 10.91 -1.39 -9.55
N ASN A 467 10.43 -1.95 -8.42
CA ASN A 467 9.56 -1.27 -7.46
C ASN A 467 8.23 -0.79 -8.07
N THR A 468 7.63 -1.61 -8.90
CA THR A 468 6.42 -1.28 -9.65
C THR A 468 5.27 -2.22 -9.29
N THR A 469 4.12 -1.66 -8.96
CA THR A 469 2.83 -2.36 -8.87
C THR A 469 1.94 -1.93 -10.03
N ILE A 470 1.39 -2.89 -10.79
CA ILE A 470 0.40 -2.65 -11.85
C ILE A 470 -0.85 -3.43 -11.51
N ILE A 471 -1.99 -2.74 -11.40
CA ILE A 471 -3.27 -3.34 -11.00
C ILE A 471 -4.37 -2.94 -11.99
N GLY A 472 -5.10 -3.91 -12.53
CA GLY A 472 -6.31 -3.67 -13.32
C GLY A 472 -7.48 -3.27 -12.42
N ILE A 473 -8.21 -2.22 -12.79
CA ILE A 473 -9.34 -1.67 -12.03
C ILE A 473 -10.66 -1.70 -12.80
N ALA A 474 -10.72 -2.41 -13.91
CA ALA A 474 -11.90 -2.65 -14.71
C ALA A 474 -11.89 -4.08 -15.24
N ASP A 475 -13.04 -4.61 -15.63
CA ASP A 475 -13.20 -6.00 -16.10
C ASP A 475 -12.37 -6.33 -17.35
N ASN A 476 -12.09 -5.31 -18.18
CA ASN A 476 -11.26 -5.42 -19.38
C ASN A 476 -9.86 -4.82 -19.21
N ALA A 477 -9.48 -4.43 -18.00
CA ALA A 477 -8.18 -3.82 -17.75
C ALA A 477 -7.03 -4.78 -18.07
N GLY A 478 -6.07 -4.31 -18.87
CA GLY A 478 -4.94 -5.15 -19.22
C GLY A 478 -4.20 -4.71 -20.47
N PHE A 479 -3.57 -5.67 -21.15
CA PHE A 479 -2.67 -5.42 -22.26
C PHE A 479 -2.88 -6.46 -23.37
N LYS A 480 -2.72 -6.05 -24.62
CA LYS A 480 -2.71 -6.93 -25.77
C LYS A 480 -1.59 -6.60 -26.77
N ASN A 481 -1.31 -7.52 -27.67
CA ASN A 481 -0.36 -7.38 -28.76
C ASN A 481 1.07 -7.05 -28.32
N GLY A 482 1.52 -7.62 -27.20
CA GLY A 482 2.88 -7.40 -26.74
C GLY A 482 3.20 -8.06 -25.40
N THR A 483 4.41 -7.88 -24.93
CA THR A 483 4.99 -8.52 -23.76
C THR A 483 5.18 -7.55 -22.60
N LEU A 484 4.76 -7.92 -21.40
CA LEU A 484 5.26 -7.32 -20.17
C LEU A 484 6.63 -7.94 -19.83
N TYR A 485 7.70 -7.19 -20.05
CA TYR A 485 9.06 -7.70 -19.99
C TYR A 485 9.79 -7.26 -18.73
N LEU A 486 10.03 -8.22 -17.83
CA LEU A 486 10.73 -8.04 -16.56
C LEU A 486 12.15 -8.58 -16.70
N LYS A 487 13.12 -7.70 -16.97
CA LYS A 487 14.51 -8.08 -17.22
C LYS A 487 15.49 -7.45 -16.25
N GLY A 488 16.09 -8.27 -15.38
CA GLY A 488 17.07 -7.82 -14.39
C GLY A 488 16.49 -6.82 -13.39
N VAL A 489 15.21 -6.94 -13.06
CA VAL A 489 14.47 -6.05 -12.15
C VAL A 489 14.06 -6.79 -10.87
N SER A 490 13.64 -6.04 -9.87
CA SER A 490 13.23 -6.59 -8.59
C SER A 490 12.01 -5.88 -8.04
N ASN A 491 11.22 -6.60 -7.23
CA ASN A 491 10.12 -6.03 -6.50
C ASN A 491 8.99 -5.54 -7.43
N ILE A 492 8.33 -6.50 -8.08
CA ILE A 492 7.28 -6.26 -9.08
C ILE A 492 5.99 -6.96 -8.65
N VAL A 493 4.87 -6.26 -8.80
CA VAL A 493 3.51 -6.79 -8.63
C VAL A 493 2.71 -6.54 -9.89
N LEU A 494 2.14 -7.61 -10.47
CA LEU A 494 1.19 -7.56 -11.57
C LEU A 494 -0.11 -8.24 -11.10
N ARG A 495 -1.20 -7.51 -11.01
CA ARG A 495 -2.46 -8.03 -10.45
C ARG A 495 -3.69 -7.63 -11.24
N ASN A 496 -4.67 -8.53 -11.29
CA ASN A 496 -6.02 -8.29 -11.87
C ASN A 496 -5.97 -7.78 -13.31
N LEU A 497 -5.03 -8.29 -14.12
CA LEU A 497 -4.77 -7.83 -15.49
C LEU A 497 -5.09 -8.94 -16.49
N LYS A 498 -5.74 -8.59 -17.60
CA LYS A 498 -5.77 -9.42 -18.79
C LYS A 498 -4.55 -9.16 -19.65
N VAL A 499 -3.83 -10.21 -20.06
CA VAL A 499 -2.69 -10.10 -20.98
C VAL A 499 -2.91 -11.11 -22.11
N TRP A 500 -3.24 -10.58 -23.29
CA TRP A 500 -3.71 -11.37 -24.43
C TRP A 500 -2.89 -11.14 -25.68
N ASP A 501 -2.85 -12.18 -26.53
CA ASP A 501 -2.39 -12.09 -27.92
C ASP A 501 -1.01 -11.42 -28.03
N SER A 502 -0.01 -11.99 -27.33
CA SER A 502 1.38 -11.56 -27.50
C SER A 502 1.92 -12.00 -28.87
N LEU A 503 1.32 -11.41 -29.92
CA LEU A 503 1.45 -11.86 -31.29
C LEU A 503 2.77 -11.43 -31.91
N ASP A 504 3.59 -12.40 -32.37
CA ASP A 504 4.76 -12.17 -33.22
C ASP A 504 4.33 -12.20 -34.69
N TYR A 505 4.35 -11.03 -35.36
CA TYR A 505 4.04 -10.93 -36.77
C TYR A 505 5.14 -11.49 -37.68
N PHE A 506 6.38 -11.61 -37.17
CA PHE A 506 7.56 -11.97 -37.93
C PHE A 506 8.30 -13.16 -37.30
N PRO A 507 7.63 -14.30 -37.04
CA PRO A 507 8.26 -15.42 -36.34
C PRO A 507 9.46 -15.95 -37.15
N PRO A 508 10.62 -16.20 -36.50
CA PRO A 508 11.77 -16.76 -37.15
C PRO A 508 11.54 -18.20 -37.60
N TRP A 509 12.16 -18.58 -38.72
CA TRP A 509 12.12 -19.94 -39.22
C TRP A 509 13.22 -20.79 -38.57
N TYR A 510 12.81 -21.75 -37.74
CA TYR A 510 13.70 -22.72 -37.13
C TYR A 510 13.79 -24.00 -37.96
N GLN A 511 14.99 -24.30 -38.50
CA GLN A 511 15.27 -25.52 -39.26
C GLN A 511 15.77 -26.68 -38.38
N ASN A 512 15.27 -26.76 -37.17
CA ASN A 512 15.49 -27.90 -36.25
C ASN A 512 14.63 -29.12 -36.66
N SER A 513 14.51 -30.10 -35.76
CA SER A 513 13.69 -31.28 -35.99
C SER A 513 12.21 -30.96 -36.20
N GLU A 514 11.73 -29.79 -35.75
CA GLU A 514 10.35 -29.37 -35.90
C GLU A 514 10.09 -28.68 -37.25
N ASN A 515 11.11 -28.04 -37.82
CA ASN A 515 11.10 -27.36 -39.11
C ASN A 515 9.82 -26.47 -39.31
N ASN A 516 9.61 -25.53 -38.39
CA ASN A 516 8.47 -24.62 -38.37
C ASN A 516 8.90 -23.18 -38.09
N PHE A 517 7.97 -22.24 -38.24
CA PHE A 517 8.11 -20.88 -37.71
C PHE A 517 7.76 -20.91 -36.23
N ASN A 518 8.48 -20.17 -35.38
CA ASN A 518 8.23 -20.16 -33.95
C ASN A 518 8.45 -18.76 -33.39
N ALA A 519 7.42 -18.21 -32.77
CA ALA A 519 7.45 -16.95 -32.05
C ALA A 519 8.43 -16.99 -30.85
N ASP A 520 8.81 -15.81 -30.37
CA ASP A 520 9.59 -15.64 -29.15
C ASP A 520 9.06 -14.45 -28.31
N MET A 521 7.74 -14.22 -28.35
CA MET A 521 7.04 -13.17 -27.60
C MET A 521 6.01 -13.82 -26.66
N ASP A 522 6.26 -13.73 -25.36
CA ASP A 522 5.36 -14.22 -24.31
C ASP A 522 4.40 -13.12 -23.84
N CYS A 523 3.28 -13.47 -23.20
CA CYS A 523 2.46 -12.48 -22.51
C CYS A 523 3.25 -11.79 -21.37
N ILE A 524 3.93 -12.58 -20.53
CA ILE A 524 4.81 -12.10 -19.47
C ILE A 524 6.15 -12.84 -19.53
N THR A 525 7.25 -12.13 -19.70
CA THR A 525 8.60 -12.70 -19.63
C THR A 525 9.34 -12.19 -18.41
N VAL A 526 9.81 -13.11 -17.54
CA VAL A 526 10.61 -12.81 -16.34
C VAL A 526 12.02 -13.36 -16.54
N GLU A 527 12.98 -12.46 -16.81
CA GLU A 527 14.40 -12.80 -17.06
C GLU A 527 15.31 -12.19 -16.00
N GLY A 528 16.05 -13.02 -15.26
CA GLY A 528 17.04 -12.54 -14.28
C GLY A 528 16.46 -11.63 -13.20
N SER A 529 15.18 -11.73 -12.92
CA SER A 529 14.44 -10.84 -12.03
C SER A 529 14.11 -11.53 -10.70
N THR A 530 13.88 -10.72 -9.65
CA THR A 530 13.66 -11.26 -8.30
C THR A 530 12.48 -10.56 -7.61
N TYR A 531 11.82 -11.31 -6.70
CA TYR A 531 10.67 -10.79 -5.95
C TYR A 531 9.57 -10.29 -6.89
N VAL A 532 9.00 -11.23 -7.64
CA VAL A 532 7.91 -10.96 -8.60
C VAL A 532 6.65 -11.68 -8.16
N TRP A 533 5.56 -10.96 -8.09
CA TRP A 533 4.23 -11.50 -7.81
C TRP A 533 3.28 -11.22 -8.97
N ILE A 534 2.78 -12.30 -9.60
CA ILE A 534 1.76 -12.27 -10.65
C ILE A 534 0.52 -12.91 -10.06
N ASP A 535 -0.55 -12.14 -9.88
CA ASP A 535 -1.70 -12.58 -9.11
C ASP A 535 -3.02 -12.11 -9.72
N HIS A 536 -4.04 -12.98 -9.70
CA HIS A 536 -5.34 -12.69 -10.30
C HIS A 536 -5.26 -12.16 -11.74
N CYS A 537 -4.32 -12.64 -12.54
CA CYS A 537 -4.19 -12.28 -13.93
C CYS A 537 -4.85 -13.33 -14.83
N THR A 538 -5.36 -12.91 -15.98
CA THR A 538 -5.80 -13.80 -17.06
C THR A 538 -4.83 -13.66 -18.22
N LEU A 539 -4.12 -14.73 -18.54
CA LEU A 539 -3.19 -14.80 -19.64
C LEU A 539 -3.72 -15.79 -20.71
N GLY A 540 -3.66 -15.41 -21.96
CA GLY A 540 -4.17 -16.26 -23.01
C GLY A 540 -4.09 -15.66 -24.40
N ASP A 541 -4.51 -16.45 -25.38
CA ASP A 541 -4.62 -16.07 -26.77
C ASP A 541 -6.06 -16.20 -27.28
N THR A 542 -6.39 -15.40 -28.29
CA THR A 542 -7.71 -15.47 -28.92
C THR A 542 -7.88 -16.76 -29.73
N ALA A 543 -6.78 -17.27 -30.32
CA ALA A 543 -6.79 -18.48 -31.13
C ALA A 543 -5.68 -19.45 -30.70
N HIS A 544 -6.04 -20.69 -30.43
CA HIS A 544 -5.10 -21.79 -30.12
C HIS A 544 -4.55 -22.49 -31.38
N VAL A 545 -4.98 -22.12 -32.57
CA VAL A 545 -4.65 -22.78 -33.84
C VAL A 545 -3.70 -21.91 -34.65
N TYR A 546 -2.56 -22.50 -35.03
CA TYR A 546 -1.59 -21.85 -35.90
C TYR A 546 -1.93 -22.08 -37.37
N ASP A 547 -1.72 -21.05 -38.20
CA ASP A 547 -1.87 -21.16 -39.63
C ASP A 547 -0.86 -22.13 -40.25
N THR A 548 -1.26 -22.87 -41.29
CA THR A 548 -0.37 -23.65 -42.12
C THR A 548 0.03 -22.81 -43.33
N VAL A 549 1.32 -22.66 -43.56
CA VAL A 549 1.86 -21.91 -44.71
C VAL A 549 2.63 -22.82 -45.66
N SER A 550 2.45 -22.60 -46.95
CA SER A 550 3.13 -23.35 -48.00
C SER A 550 4.49 -22.72 -48.30
N THR A 551 5.54 -23.53 -48.30
CA THR A 551 6.93 -23.11 -48.61
C THR A 551 7.60 -24.15 -49.55
N PRO A 552 8.72 -23.81 -50.18
CA PRO A 552 9.56 -24.82 -50.90
C PRO A 552 10.09 -25.93 -49.99
N ALA A 553 10.11 -25.74 -48.68
CA ALA A 553 10.47 -26.78 -47.71
C ALA A 553 9.26 -27.70 -47.34
N GLY A 554 8.07 -27.41 -47.82
CA GLY A 554 6.82 -28.10 -47.54
C GLY A 554 5.81 -27.21 -46.81
N GLU A 555 4.75 -27.79 -46.34
CA GLU A 555 3.77 -27.15 -45.46
C GLU A 555 4.33 -27.04 -44.06
N LEU A 556 4.35 -25.85 -43.48
CA LEU A 556 4.90 -25.53 -42.17
C LEU A 556 3.88 -24.79 -41.32
N SER A 557 3.93 -24.97 -40.00
CA SER A 557 3.12 -24.18 -39.09
C SER A 557 3.73 -22.77 -38.94
N TRP A 558 2.88 -21.75 -39.07
CA TRP A 558 3.19 -20.36 -38.76
C TRP A 558 2.86 -20.10 -37.31
N VAL A 559 3.79 -20.44 -36.39
CA VAL A 559 3.63 -20.32 -34.94
C VAL A 559 3.95 -18.89 -34.54
N ASN A 560 2.93 -18.07 -34.36
CA ASN A 560 3.01 -16.65 -34.08
C ASN A 560 2.66 -16.28 -32.61
N TYR A 561 2.40 -17.26 -31.77
CA TYR A 561 2.30 -17.14 -30.29
C TYR A 561 3.39 -18.00 -29.66
N ASP A 562 4.03 -17.56 -28.57
CA ASP A 562 5.01 -18.39 -27.85
C ASP A 562 4.43 -18.84 -26.50
N ALA A 563 4.82 -18.30 -25.39
CA ALA A 563 4.35 -18.75 -24.09
C ALA A 563 3.52 -17.68 -23.36
N LEU A 564 2.72 -18.10 -22.39
CA LEU A 564 1.95 -17.14 -21.57
C LEU A 564 2.79 -16.54 -20.45
N CYS A 565 3.68 -17.33 -19.80
CA CYS A 565 4.50 -16.83 -18.69
C CYS A 565 5.81 -17.59 -18.56
N ASP A 566 6.91 -17.03 -19.04
CA ASP A 566 8.25 -17.61 -18.93
C ASP A 566 9.07 -16.99 -17.79
N ILE A 567 9.67 -17.85 -16.94
CA ILE A 567 10.49 -17.46 -15.78
C ILE A 567 11.89 -18.08 -15.95
N THR A 568 12.86 -17.28 -16.38
CA THR A 568 14.10 -17.78 -16.93
C THR A 568 15.33 -16.97 -16.49
N LYS A 569 16.50 -17.42 -16.93
CA LYS A 569 17.80 -16.73 -16.84
C LYS A 569 18.16 -16.28 -15.41
N GLY A 570 18.03 -17.22 -14.45
CA GLY A 570 18.39 -16.97 -13.06
C GLY A 570 17.39 -16.11 -12.27
N SER A 571 16.16 -15.97 -12.75
CA SER A 571 15.06 -15.37 -11.98
C SER A 571 14.84 -16.12 -10.66
N ASN A 572 14.41 -15.41 -9.61
CA ASN A 572 14.32 -16.01 -8.28
C ASN A 572 13.25 -15.35 -7.42
N TYR A 573 12.63 -16.10 -6.50
CA TYR A 573 11.59 -15.61 -5.61
C TYR A 573 10.39 -15.05 -6.37
N VAL A 574 9.75 -15.93 -7.16
CA VAL A 574 8.58 -15.59 -7.97
C VAL A 574 7.36 -16.38 -7.45
N THR A 575 6.21 -15.73 -7.33
CA THR A 575 4.91 -16.38 -7.08
C THR A 575 3.93 -16.02 -8.20
N VAL A 576 3.27 -17.04 -8.73
CA VAL A 576 2.18 -16.94 -9.71
C VAL A 576 0.95 -17.58 -9.08
N SER A 577 -0.05 -16.76 -8.76
CA SER A 577 -1.19 -17.18 -7.94
C SER A 577 -2.52 -16.70 -8.50
N ASN A 578 -3.58 -17.48 -8.29
CA ASN A 578 -4.95 -17.12 -8.63
C ASN A 578 -5.15 -16.67 -10.09
N CYS A 579 -4.28 -17.12 -11.00
CA CYS A 579 -4.30 -16.75 -12.40
C CYS A 579 -5.10 -17.74 -13.25
N GLN A 580 -5.62 -17.27 -14.38
CA GLN A 580 -6.13 -18.10 -15.47
C GLN A 580 -5.13 -18.17 -16.61
N PHE A 581 -4.92 -19.36 -17.14
CA PHE A 581 -4.12 -19.62 -18.33
C PHE A 581 -5.02 -20.28 -19.37
N LEU A 582 -5.21 -19.63 -20.51
CA LEU A 582 -6.24 -19.99 -21.48
C LEU A 582 -5.70 -20.00 -22.92
N ASN A 583 -6.18 -20.96 -23.70
CA ASN A 583 -6.10 -20.98 -25.17
C ASN A 583 -4.68 -20.91 -25.75
N ASP A 584 -3.71 -21.58 -25.15
CA ASP A 584 -2.36 -21.67 -25.70
C ASP A 584 -1.78 -23.08 -25.60
N ASP A 585 -0.88 -23.46 -26.52
CA ASP A 585 -0.14 -24.72 -26.45
C ASP A 585 0.95 -24.71 -25.38
N LYS A 586 1.68 -23.61 -25.18
CA LYS A 586 2.88 -23.52 -24.36
C LYS A 586 2.70 -22.51 -23.22
N VAL A 587 2.28 -22.94 -22.03
CA VAL A 587 1.95 -22.00 -20.97
C VAL A 587 3.17 -21.37 -20.32
N GLY A 588 4.22 -22.14 -19.92
CA GLY A 588 5.35 -21.48 -19.30
C GLY A 588 6.55 -22.38 -18.98
N LEU A 589 7.74 -21.76 -19.08
CA LEU A 589 9.00 -22.35 -18.66
C LEU A 589 9.43 -21.82 -17.28
N VAL A 590 10.05 -22.71 -16.51
CA VAL A 590 10.95 -22.34 -15.43
C VAL A 590 12.32 -22.88 -15.80
N GLY A 591 13.23 -21.98 -16.23
CA GLY A 591 14.54 -22.32 -16.77
C GLY A 591 14.61 -22.49 -18.30
N SER A 592 15.63 -21.88 -18.91
CA SER A 592 15.73 -21.69 -20.36
C SER A 592 16.26 -22.92 -21.11
N THR A 593 17.32 -23.56 -20.61
CA THR A 593 18.07 -24.62 -21.32
C THR A 593 18.46 -25.76 -20.37
N ASP A 594 18.99 -26.84 -20.92
CA ASP A 594 19.53 -27.95 -20.11
C ASP A 594 20.96 -27.69 -19.61
N ASP A 595 21.55 -26.53 -19.89
CA ASP A 595 22.79 -26.02 -19.31
C ASP A 595 22.48 -24.89 -18.31
N GLY A 596 22.43 -25.24 -17.02
CA GLY A 596 22.09 -24.29 -15.95
C GLY A 596 23.14 -23.20 -15.71
N THR A 597 24.34 -23.33 -16.25
CA THR A 597 25.40 -22.33 -16.11
C THR A 597 25.28 -21.24 -17.17
N LYS A 598 24.75 -21.57 -18.34
CA LYS A 598 24.66 -20.67 -19.51
C LYS A 598 23.96 -19.34 -19.21
N TYR A 599 22.91 -19.39 -18.40
CA TYR A 599 22.10 -18.21 -18.03
C TYR A 599 21.97 -18.02 -16.51
N GLY A 600 22.73 -18.79 -15.70
CA GLY A 600 22.74 -18.68 -14.26
C GLY A 600 21.50 -19.27 -13.58
N ASP A 601 20.90 -20.29 -14.18
CA ASP A 601 19.68 -20.96 -13.64
C ASP A 601 20.00 -21.88 -12.45
N THR A 602 21.22 -22.40 -12.33
CA THR A 602 21.67 -23.25 -11.21
C THR A 602 21.51 -22.50 -9.89
N ASP A 603 20.92 -23.16 -8.86
CA ASP A 603 20.63 -22.63 -7.52
C ASP A 603 19.70 -21.41 -7.47
N LYS A 604 19.05 -21.10 -8.58
CA LYS A 604 18.03 -20.06 -8.73
C LYS A 604 16.66 -20.69 -9.01
N LEU A 605 15.78 -19.93 -9.61
CA LEU A 605 14.46 -20.37 -10.07
C LEU A 605 13.60 -20.93 -8.92
N LYS A 606 13.58 -20.23 -7.79
CA LYS A 606 12.65 -20.49 -6.69
C LYS A 606 11.29 -19.88 -7.06
N VAL A 607 10.33 -20.75 -7.40
CA VAL A 607 9.05 -20.34 -7.96
C VAL A 607 7.89 -21.06 -7.29
N THR A 608 6.81 -20.37 -7.03
CA THR A 608 5.53 -20.92 -6.55
C THR A 608 4.45 -20.72 -7.61
N PHE A 609 3.70 -21.79 -7.89
CA PHE A 609 2.46 -21.74 -8.68
C PHE A 609 1.32 -22.28 -7.82
N HIS A 610 0.32 -21.46 -7.51
CA HIS A 610 -0.80 -21.94 -6.70
C HIS A 610 -2.14 -21.29 -7.06
N HIS A 611 -3.21 -22.04 -6.85
CA HIS A 611 -4.59 -21.61 -7.08
C HIS A 611 -4.81 -21.09 -8.52
N ASN A 612 -4.04 -21.61 -9.48
CA ASN A 612 -4.19 -21.24 -10.89
C ASN A 612 -5.17 -22.18 -11.60
N TYR A 613 -5.90 -21.63 -12.55
CA TYR A 613 -6.81 -22.35 -13.43
C TYR A 613 -6.21 -22.46 -14.83
N TYR A 614 -6.03 -23.69 -15.27
CA TYR A 614 -5.51 -24.02 -16.60
C TYR A 614 -6.64 -24.63 -17.44
N ASN A 615 -7.03 -24.00 -18.55
CA ASN A 615 -8.11 -24.49 -19.40
C ASN A 615 -7.83 -24.23 -20.88
N ASN A 616 -8.09 -25.24 -21.71
CA ASN A 616 -7.82 -25.22 -23.15
C ASN A 616 -6.37 -24.90 -23.47
N VAL A 617 -5.44 -25.57 -22.80
CA VAL A 617 -4.00 -25.39 -22.92
C VAL A 617 -3.29 -26.69 -23.27
N GLY A 618 -2.07 -26.59 -23.81
CA GLY A 618 -1.33 -27.76 -24.27
C GLY A 618 -0.40 -28.39 -23.22
N GLN A 619 0.63 -27.68 -22.83
CA GLN A 619 1.75 -28.21 -22.05
C GLN A 619 2.49 -27.13 -21.24
N ARG A 620 3.47 -27.55 -20.41
CA ARG A 620 4.34 -26.68 -19.62
C ARG A 620 3.58 -25.92 -18.51
N LEU A 621 2.97 -26.65 -17.57
CA LEU A 621 2.09 -26.12 -16.54
C LEU A 621 2.61 -26.34 -15.08
N PRO A 622 3.90 -26.02 -14.75
CA PRO A 622 4.99 -25.52 -15.58
C PRO A 622 5.91 -26.63 -16.15
N ARG A 623 6.81 -26.28 -17.09
CA ARG A 623 8.00 -27.06 -17.43
C ARG A 623 9.21 -26.52 -16.68
N VAL A 624 9.81 -27.34 -15.79
CA VAL A 624 10.87 -26.90 -14.87
C VAL A 624 12.22 -27.50 -15.24
N ARG A 625 13.26 -26.67 -15.22
CA ARG A 625 14.67 -27.02 -15.24
C ARG A 625 15.39 -26.30 -14.10
N PHE A 626 16.24 -26.99 -13.34
CA PHE A 626 17.06 -26.50 -12.22
C PHE A 626 16.31 -25.87 -11.03
N GLY A 627 15.03 -25.47 -11.18
CA GLY A 627 14.28 -24.73 -10.17
C GLY A 627 13.89 -25.54 -8.94
N GLN A 628 13.78 -24.87 -7.78
CA GLN A 628 13.02 -25.33 -6.61
C GLN A 628 11.60 -24.76 -6.73
N VAL A 629 10.66 -25.58 -7.22
CA VAL A 629 9.33 -25.13 -7.61
C VAL A 629 8.26 -25.79 -6.76
N HIS A 630 7.41 -24.99 -6.12
CA HIS A 630 6.21 -25.44 -5.43
C HIS A 630 4.98 -25.26 -6.33
N VAL A 631 4.24 -26.33 -6.54
CA VAL A 631 3.05 -26.38 -7.37
C VAL A 631 1.91 -26.92 -6.52
N TYR A 632 1.00 -26.06 -6.03
CA TYR A 632 -0.07 -26.52 -5.14
C TYR A 632 -1.42 -25.86 -5.42
N ASN A 633 -2.48 -26.59 -5.13
CA ASN A 633 -3.89 -26.16 -5.32
C ASN A 633 -4.24 -25.61 -6.72
N ASN A 634 -3.54 -26.05 -7.76
CA ASN A 634 -3.91 -25.66 -9.12
C ASN A 634 -4.99 -26.60 -9.67
N ASN A 635 -5.88 -26.04 -10.48
CA ASN A 635 -6.91 -26.79 -11.20
C ASN A 635 -6.52 -26.96 -12.68
N TYR A 636 -6.21 -28.19 -13.06
CA TYR A 636 -5.86 -28.56 -14.42
C TYR A 636 -7.11 -29.13 -15.12
N ASP A 637 -7.69 -28.34 -16.02
CA ASP A 637 -8.87 -28.74 -16.77
C ASP A 637 -8.65 -28.51 -18.27
N ASN A 638 -9.10 -29.48 -19.11
CA ASN A 638 -8.96 -29.42 -20.57
C ASN A 638 -7.51 -29.11 -21.05
N VAL A 639 -6.56 -29.97 -20.62
CA VAL A 639 -5.13 -29.92 -21.05
C VAL A 639 -4.90 -30.97 -22.13
N SER A 640 -4.44 -30.56 -23.31
CA SER A 640 -4.35 -31.46 -24.47
C SER A 640 -3.15 -32.42 -24.42
N SER A 641 -2.04 -32.06 -23.76
CA SER A 641 -0.80 -32.86 -23.70
C SER A 641 -0.40 -33.24 -22.28
N CYS A 642 0.26 -32.37 -21.53
CA CYS A 642 0.77 -32.69 -20.21
C CYS A 642 0.83 -31.46 -19.29
N CYS A 643 0.62 -31.70 -17.98
CA CYS A 643 0.61 -30.68 -16.96
C CYS A 643 2.05 -30.37 -16.48
N VAL A 644 2.56 -31.04 -15.46
CA VAL A 644 3.86 -30.79 -14.87
C VAL A 644 4.96 -31.53 -15.63
N VAL A 645 5.90 -30.77 -16.22
CA VAL A 645 7.04 -31.34 -16.95
C VAL A 645 8.31 -31.22 -16.11
N VAL A 646 8.86 -32.36 -15.71
CA VAL A 646 10.05 -32.47 -14.85
C VAL A 646 11.28 -32.58 -15.75
N GLY A 647 11.92 -31.44 -15.97
CA GLY A 647 13.12 -31.32 -16.82
C GLY A 647 14.43 -31.45 -16.05
N LYS A 648 15.51 -31.01 -16.69
CA LYS A 648 16.89 -31.16 -16.25
C LYS A 648 17.09 -30.65 -14.82
N SER A 649 17.51 -31.54 -13.90
CA SER A 649 17.84 -31.21 -12.50
C SER A 649 16.75 -30.42 -11.74
N ALA A 650 15.50 -30.51 -12.16
CA ALA A 650 14.36 -29.86 -11.50
C ALA A 650 14.17 -30.42 -10.07
N GLN A 651 13.65 -29.61 -9.17
CA GLN A 651 13.29 -29.98 -7.79
C GLN A 651 11.87 -29.46 -7.51
N ILE A 652 10.87 -30.28 -7.80
CA ILE A 652 9.46 -29.86 -7.80
C ILE A 652 8.71 -30.54 -6.64
N TYR A 653 7.99 -29.75 -5.85
CA TYR A 653 7.04 -30.22 -4.85
C TYR A 653 5.61 -29.96 -5.36
N VAL A 654 4.85 -31.01 -5.62
CA VAL A 654 3.52 -30.98 -6.24
C VAL A 654 2.50 -31.42 -5.20
N GLU A 655 1.70 -30.47 -4.66
CA GLU A 655 0.88 -30.70 -3.48
C GLU A 655 -0.57 -30.28 -3.71
N ASN A 656 -1.51 -31.14 -3.33
CA ASN A 656 -2.95 -30.85 -3.26
C ASN A 656 -3.56 -30.23 -4.54
N ASN A 657 -3.02 -30.54 -5.72
CA ASN A 657 -3.60 -30.08 -6.99
C ASN A 657 -4.77 -30.99 -7.41
N TYR A 658 -5.64 -30.46 -8.27
CA TYR A 658 -6.72 -31.20 -8.91
C TYR A 658 -6.46 -31.39 -10.40
N PHE A 659 -6.38 -32.64 -10.84
CA PHE A 659 -6.23 -33.01 -12.24
C PHE A 659 -7.56 -33.60 -12.73
N SER A 660 -8.31 -32.85 -13.55
CA SER A 660 -9.62 -33.27 -14.06
C SER A 660 -9.51 -34.48 -14.99
N ALA A 661 -10.63 -35.04 -15.40
CA ALA A 661 -10.69 -36.14 -16.37
C ALA A 661 -10.02 -35.75 -17.72
N ASN A 662 -10.03 -34.46 -18.07
CA ASN A 662 -9.49 -33.92 -19.30
C ASN A 662 -8.08 -33.28 -19.10
N ALA A 663 -7.41 -33.53 -17.98
CA ALA A 663 -6.13 -32.91 -17.66
C ALA A 663 -4.92 -33.44 -18.46
N GLY A 664 -5.13 -34.30 -19.45
CA GLY A 664 -4.01 -34.92 -20.17
C GLY A 664 -3.12 -35.76 -19.24
N ARG A 665 -1.79 -35.80 -19.49
CA ARG A 665 -0.83 -36.46 -18.58
C ARG A 665 -0.55 -35.56 -17.39
N ALA A 666 -0.70 -36.07 -16.17
CA ALA A 666 -0.42 -35.27 -14.96
C ALA A 666 1.08 -34.91 -14.88
N PHE A 667 1.96 -35.87 -15.19
CA PHE A 667 3.42 -35.68 -15.18
C PHE A 667 4.04 -36.09 -16.53
N ASP A 668 5.11 -35.39 -16.91
CA ASP A 668 6.01 -35.79 -17.99
C ASP A 668 7.46 -35.64 -17.53
N VAL A 669 8.06 -36.76 -17.07
CA VAL A 669 9.40 -36.76 -16.50
C VAL A 669 10.43 -36.94 -17.59
N LYS A 670 11.18 -35.88 -17.92
CA LYS A 670 12.24 -35.85 -18.96
C LYS A 670 13.62 -36.18 -18.41
N ASP A 671 13.86 -35.92 -17.10
CA ASP A 671 15.10 -36.27 -16.42
C ASP A 671 14.78 -37.12 -15.17
N THR A 672 15.06 -38.42 -15.24
CA THR A 672 14.81 -39.34 -14.12
C THR A 672 15.70 -39.11 -12.91
N LYS A 673 16.71 -38.23 -13.00
CA LYS A 673 17.60 -37.82 -11.89
C LYS A 673 17.10 -36.51 -11.24
N ALA A 674 16.09 -35.86 -11.82
CA ALA A 674 15.44 -34.71 -11.21
C ALA A 674 14.55 -35.15 -10.04
N GLY A 675 14.39 -34.26 -9.06
CA GLY A 675 13.54 -34.48 -7.89
C GLY A 675 12.10 -34.04 -8.15
N VAL A 676 11.15 -34.93 -7.89
CA VAL A 676 9.71 -34.58 -7.90
C VAL A 676 8.99 -35.36 -6.79
N THR A 677 8.37 -34.60 -5.87
CA THR A 677 7.52 -35.14 -4.79
C THR A 677 6.07 -34.81 -5.10
N SER A 678 5.19 -35.80 -5.05
CA SER A 678 3.75 -35.68 -5.32
C SER A 678 2.95 -36.08 -4.08
N VAL A 679 2.27 -35.12 -3.44
CA VAL A 679 1.58 -35.30 -2.15
C VAL A 679 0.16 -34.76 -2.22
N GLY A 680 -0.82 -35.53 -1.74
CA GLY A 680 -2.21 -35.08 -1.54
C GLY A 680 -2.97 -34.71 -2.81
N ASN A 681 -2.41 -34.89 -3.99
CA ASN A 681 -3.04 -34.54 -5.27
C ASN A 681 -4.26 -35.41 -5.58
N LYS A 682 -5.29 -34.83 -6.19
CA LYS A 682 -6.49 -35.52 -6.68
C LYS A 682 -6.38 -35.74 -8.19
N PHE A 683 -6.25 -36.99 -8.61
CA PHE A 683 -6.23 -37.39 -10.00
C PHE A 683 -7.60 -37.97 -10.39
N VAL A 684 -8.33 -37.30 -11.29
CA VAL A 684 -9.48 -37.85 -12.01
C VAL A 684 -9.02 -38.38 -13.38
N THR A 685 -8.01 -37.74 -13.99
CA THR A 685 -7.29 -38.31 -15.13
C THR A 685 -6.60 -39.63 -14.74
N THR A 686 -6.49 -40.56 -15.68
CA THR A 686 -5.74 -41.79 -15.49
C THR A 686 -4.41 -41.81 -16.25
N LYS A 687 -4.00 -40.66 -16.84
CA LYS A 687 -2.83 -40.56 -17.70
C LYS A 687 -1.62 -40.06 -16.87
N ASP A 688 -0.59 -40.91 -16.77
CA ASP A 688 0.70 -40.62 -16.13
C ASP A 688 0.56 -39.90 -14.78
N THR A 689 -0.23 -40.47 -13.86
CA THR A 689 -0.52 -39.91 -12.54
C THR A 689 0.57 -40.15 -11.52
N THR A 690 1.59 -40.96 -11.86
CA THR A 690 2.73 -41.24 -11.00
C THR A 690 3.94 -40.46 -11.46
N ALA A 691 4.47 -39.59 -10.59
CA ALA A 691 5.73 -38.93 -10.81
C ALA A 691 6.86 -39.98 -10.67
N THR A 692 7.48 -40.39 -11.79
CA THR A 692 8.60 -41.34 -11.80
C THR A 692 9.91 -40.59 -11.68
N GLY A 693 10.68 -40.81 -10.63
CA GLY A 693 11.96 -40.13 -10.35
C GLY A 693 12.37 -40.31 -8.89
N ILE A 694 13.26 -39.46 -8.44
CA ILE A 694 13.61 -39.34 -7.02
C ILE A 694 12.76 -38.22 -6.39
N ASP A 695 12.58 -38.29 -5.07
CA ASP A 695 11.90 -37.21 -4.35
C ASP A 695 12.68 -35.88 -4.47
N ALA A 696 11.96 -34.78 -4.46
CA ALA A 696 12.55 -33.45 -4.37
C ALA A 696 13.41 -33.32 -3.10
N ASN A 697 14.53 -32.62 -3.22
CA ASN A 697 15.51 -32.49 -2.12
C ASN A 697 15.12 -31.42 -1.08
N TRP A 698 13.88 -30.95 -1.10
CA TRP A 698 13.35 -29.94 -0.20
C TRP A 698 11.85 -30.14 0.05
N ILE A 699 11.36 -29.59 1.16
CA ILE A 699 9.95 -29.63 1.57
C ILE A 699 9.52 -28.19 1.89
N PRO A 700 8.47 -27.64 1.27
CA PRO A 700 8.03 -26.26 1.49
C PRO A 700 7.78 -25.92 2.97
N SER A 701 7.10 -26.79 3.71
CA SER A 701 6.77 -26.57 5.12
C SER A 701 7.99 -26.53 6.06
N SER A 702 9.16 -27.00 5.61
CA SER A 702 10.41 -26.96 6.37
C SER A 702 11.26 -25.71 6.09
N MET A 703 10.87 -24.87 5.13
CA MET A 703 11.65 -23.73 4.72
C MET A 703 11.36 -22.50 5.60
N SER A 704 12.40 -21.97 6.24
CA SER A 704 12.28 -20.78 7.09
C SER A 704 11.82 -19.57 6.27
N GLY A 705 10.78 -18.88 6.74
CA GLY A 705 10.21 -17.70 6.10
C GLY A 705 9.33 -17.99 4.86
N TYR A 706 9.18 -19.26 4.46
CA TYR A 706 8.27 -19.65 3.38
C TYR A 706 6.88 -19.87 3.95
N VAL A 707 5.95 -19.01 3.62
CA VAL A 707 4.56 -19.06 4.10
C VAL A 707 3.64 -19.47 2.96
N TYR A 708 2.78 -20.45 3.18
CA TYR A 708 1.74 -20.88 2.25
C TYR A 708 0.59 -21.53 3.01
N ASN A 709 -0.58 -21.60 2.36
CA ASN A 709 -1.73 -22.33 2.87
C ASN A 709 -2.27 -23.25 1.78
N ALA A 710 -2.26 -24.56 2.03
CA ALA A 710 -2.73 -25.55 1.08
C ALA A 710 -4.14 -26.05 1.45
N ASP A 711 -5.08 -25.84 0.55
CA ASP A 711 -6.44 -26.37 0.64
C ASP A 711 -6.49 -27.86 0.26
N SER A 712 -7.57 -28.53 0.63
CA SER A 712 -7.82 -29.90 0.19
C SER A 712 -7.94 -29.97 -1.33
N ALA A 713 -7.23 -30.92 -1.97
CA ALA A 713 -7.30 -31.10 -3.43
C ALA A 713 -8.74 -31.36 -3.94
N SER A 714 -9.62 -31.88 -3.09
CA SER A 714 -11.04 -32.11 -3.45
C SER A 714 -11.84 -30.83 -3.57
N ASP A 715 -11.43 -29.75 -2.89
CA ASP A 715 -12.13 -28.46 -2.86
C ASP A 715 -11.62 -27.51 -3.97
N VAL A 716 -10.44 -27.80 -4.54
CA VAL A 716 -9.81 -26.98 -5.57
C VAL A 716 -10.74 -26.64 -6.74
N PRO A 717 -11.56 -27.55 -7.32
CA PRO A 717 -12.46 -27.17 -8.43
C PRO A 717 -13.50 -26.12 -8.07
N SER A 718 -13.89 -26.01 -6.80
CA SER A 718 -14.83 -24.99 -6.33
C SER A 718 -14.13 -23.68 -5.97
N LEU A 719 -12.92 -23.76 -5.47
CA LEU A 719 -12.10 -22.60 -5.08
C LEU A 719 -11.43 -21.95 -6.29
N VAL A 720 -11.04 -22.77 -7.28
CA VAL A 720 -10.20 -22.36 -8.41
C VAL A 720 -10.91 -22.68 -9.74
N ASN A 721 -11.62 -21.70 -10.26
CA ASN A 721 -12.32 -21.80 -11.54
C ASN A 721 -12.44 -20.42 -12.21
N ALA A 722 -13.00 -20.37 -13.42
CA ALA A 722 -13.12 -19.15 -14.21
C ALA A 722 -13.90 -17.99 -13.54
N THR A 723 -14.64 -18.25 -12.46
CA THR A 723 -15.42 -17.23 -11.74
C THR A 723 -14.82 -16.85 -10.38
N THR A 724 -13.75 -17.52 -9.97
CA THR A 724 -13.09 -17.27 -8.67
C THR A 724 -11.66 -16.76 -8.80
N VAL A 725 -11.00 -17.00 -9.94
CA VAL A 725 -9.62 -16.57 -10.21
C VAL A 725 -9.52 -15.85 -11.56
N GLY A 726 -8.41 -15.16 -11.79
CA GLY A 726 -8.17 -14.37 -13.00
C GLY A 726 -8.54 -12.90 -12.86
N ALA A 727 -8.37 -12.16 -13.93
CA ALA A 727 -8.63 -10.73 -14.00
C ALA A 727 -10.14 -10.41 -13.99
N GLY A 728 -10.48 -9.28 -13.37
CA GLY A 728 -11.86 -8.77 -13.34
C GLY A 728 -12.81 -9.49 -12.37
N VAL A 729 -12.31 -10.48 -11.63
CA VAL A 729 -13.13 -11.28 -10.68
C VAL A 729 -13.25 -10.58 -9.34
N TRP A 730 -12.29 -9.72 -8.99
CA TRP A 730 -12.17 -9.09 -7.68
C TRP A 730 -12.28 -7.56 -7.78
N THR A 731 -12.90 -6.95 -6.77
CA THR A 731 -12.94 -5.49 -6.64
C THR A 731 -11.57 -4.97 -6.19
N VAL A 732 -11.09 -3.89 -6.79
CA VAL A 732 -9.83 -3.24 -6.42
C VAL A 732 -10.10 -2.02 -5.57
N VAL A 733 -9.49 -1.95 -4.40
CA VAL A 733 -9.46 -0.76 -3.53
C VAL A 733 -8.14 -0.02 -3.77
N LYS A 734 -8.25 1.24 -4.20
CA LYS A 734 -7.11 2.12 -4.52
C LYS A 734 -6.43 2.67 -3.27
#